data_e448a7e554c4dbf21e933f8896fbb4ca
#
_entry.id   e448a7e554c4dbf21e933f8896fbb4ca
#
_cell.length_a   1.000
_cell.length_b   1.000
_cell.length_c   1.000
_cell.angle_alpha   90.00
_cell.angle_beta   90.00
_cell.angle_gamma   90.00
#
_symmetry.space_group_name_H-M   'P 1'
#
loop_
_entity.id
_entity.type
_entity.pdbx_description
1 polymer ?
#
loop_
_entity_poly.entity_id
_entity_poly.type
_entity_poly.pdbx_seq_one_letter_code
_entity_poly.pdbx_strand_id
1 'polypeptide(L)'
;MSQALLQTDSGRRALAFQDEILPLVSRTFALTIPELPEALRIAIGNAYLLCRIADTIEDDAELDQEAKAAWHVEFVQVLTTGEGAAVFGQRLAPKLAPATLDAERRLVEHTDEVLVVTASLASAQQEAIVRCVRIMCDGMPEYERAASANGLPALVHLDRYCYFVAGVVGELLSSMFTDHEPGLGAHDAELNRLAVSFGQGLQMTNILKDIWADQARGVCWLPRDVFARHGFDLSQLDRHTVDDSFAAGLSELVGLAHGHLRNALEFTLRIPGHQKGMRRFCLWAIGLALLTLRKIQANPHFTDGSQVKVSRRSVQATVLTTNLAVADDDRLRHLFHMTAGDLPALTPTIAEDPAAPIDDIAELPSRQPVSAQQPSGLGTAIEAARDRLITDQNPDGHWRYECEADCTIPAEYILMMHFVGDVDAALQARVANYIRAKQAAHGGWPLYYGGDHDLSCSVKCYYALKLAGDDVDAPHMVHAREAILARGGAGQVNVFTLIALAQFGQVPWRAVPFIPVEVMLMPEASPFHLSKVSYWSRTVMVPLFILTSLRTMARNPKGVNVRELFTIPPEQQRDFVPAQNNLQKLFKGLDVLGRSFEPLIPQFVRKRAIKKAESWIIERLNGTDGIGAIFPAMVNVYEALGELGYPADHPYRAETRQALDDLVYEHGDMANVQPCVSPVWDTGLATLALQEAANTGDTPEVRAGLDWLSARQVLEGPGDWQRDHPDLPGGGWPFQYANDHYPDLDDTAVIAWAMYNTGDGATYGRAITRATNWLVGMQSSNGGIAAFDSDNNHEYLNQIPFADHGALLDPPTADVTARVITLVALLKRPEDRPFIERAMAYLRREQEADGSWFGRWGTNYIYGTWSVLMALEALGEDMSQDWIQRAVAYLKGMQRIDGSWGEDNGSYWQPPRGRSDVATSFQTAWAMLGLMAAGERNTVALARGAGWLIEAQGEDGAWHDPEHTAPGFPRVFYLKYHGYTRYFPLWALARYRNLHGEPAEDAAISAG
;
A
#
# COMPACT_ATOMS: atom_id res chain seq x y z
N MET A 1 -22.84 42.79 18.75
CA MET A 1 -22.71 41.85 19.89
C MET A 1 -21.96 40.59 19.49
N SER A 2 -22.02 40.16 18.22
CA SER A 2 -21.44 38.89 17.71
C SER A 2 -19.91 38.79 17.78
N GLN A 3 -19.15 39.77 17.33
CA GLN A 3 -17.66 39.68 17.36
C GLN A 3 -17.09 39.71 18.80
N ALA A 4 -17.83 40.24 19.78
CA ALA A 4 -17.42 40.22 21.19
C ALA A 4 -17.40 38.79 21.78
N LEU A 5 -18.22 37.89 21.27
CA LEU A 5 -18.25 36.47 21.72
C LEU A 5 -16.96 35.75 21.40
N LEU A 6 -16.41 35.95 20.21
CA LEU A 6 -15.13 35.34 19.79
C LEU A 6 -13.92 35.84 20.60
N GLN A 7 -14.05 36.96 21.29
CA GLN A 7 -13.00 37.47 22.19
C GLN A 7 -13.05 36.86 23.61
N THR A 8 -14.07 36.08 23.92
CA THR A 8 -14.15 35.32 25.17
C THR A 8 -13.25 34.07 25.13
N ASP A 9 -12.95 33.50 26.30
CA ASP A 9 -12.16 32.25 26.36
C ASP A 9 -12.90 31.09 25.68
N SER A 10 -14.23 31.03 25.78
CA SER A 10 -15.05 30.04 25.07
C SER A 10 -15.01 30.25 23.58
N GLY A 11 -15.18 31.48 23.10
CA GLY A 11 -15.12 31.77 21.66
C GLY A 11 -13.77 31.51 21.02
N ARG A 12 -12.66 31.78 21.73
CA ARG A 12 -11.32 31.45 21.25
C ARG A 12 -11.09 29.95 21.14
N ARG A 13 -11.58 29.15 22.10
CA ARG A 13 -11.51 27.68 22.05
C ARG A 13 -12.35 27.14 20.89
N ALA A 14 -13.57 27.62 20.75
CA ALA A 14 -14.46 27.21 19.66
C ALA A 14 -13.87 27.51 18.28
N LEU A 15 -13.26 28.66 18.07
CA LEU A 15 -12.60 28.99 16.80
C LEU A 15 -11.34 28.17 16.58
N ALA A 16 -10.56 27.89 17.62
CA ALA A 16 -9.39 27.01 17.54
C ALA A 16 -9.80 25.58 17.20
N PHE A 17 -10.89 25.08 17.78
CA PHE A 17 -11.45 23.78 17.42
C PHE A 17 -11.90 23.73 15.95
N GLN A 18 -12.61 24.77 15.46
CA GLN A 18 -12.99 24.85 14.05
C GLN A 18 -11.77 24.80 13.11
N ASP A 19 -10.73 25.58 13.40
CA ASP A 19 -9.51 25.64 12.57
C ASP A 19 -8.73 24.30 12.61
N GLU A 20 -8.78 23.56 13.72
CA GLU A 20 -8.16 22.25 13.88
C GLU A 20 -8.94 21.14 13.15
N ILE A 21 -10.27 21.09 13.33
CA ILE A 21 -11.09 19.97 12.86
C ILE A 21 -11.39 20.05 11.35
N LEU A 22 -11.53 21.25 10.79
CA LEU A 22 -11.89 21.46 9.40
C LEU A 22 -10.97 20.75 8.39
N PRO A 23 -9.63 20.79 8.51
CA PRO A 23 -8.75 20.03 7.63
C PRO A 23 -8.88 18.51 7.75
N LEU A 24 -9.33 18.01 8.88
CA LEU A 24 -9.44 16.57 9.15
C LEU A 24 -10.73 15.96 8.59
N VAL A 25 -11.81 16.78 8.49
CA VAL A 25 -13.12 16.34 7.99
C VAL A 25 -13.40 16.78 6.54
N SER A 26 -12.48 17.51 5.90
CA SER A 26 -12.62 17.96 4.53
C SER A 26 -11.35 17.74 3.72
N ARG A 27 -11.48 17.07 2.57
CA ARG A 27 -10.36 16.87 1.62
C ARG A 27 -10.23 18.03 0.62
N THR A 28 -11.32 18.44 0.00
CA THR A 28 -11.32 19.46 -1.06
C THR A 28 -11.47 20.86 -0.50
N PHE A 29 -12.40 21.05 0.43
CA PHE A 29 -12.69 22.37 0.99
C PHE A 29 -11.62 22.84 2.00
N ALA A 30 -10.84 21.93 2.57
CA ALA A 30 -9.63 22.27 3.32
C ALA A 30 -8.61 23.09 2.51
N LEU A 31 -8.59 22.95 1.19
CA LEU A 31 -7.72 23.74 0.30
C LEU A 31 -8.34 25.08 -0.08
N THR A 32 -9.67 25.17 -0.22
CA THR A 32 -10.34 26.32 -0.80
C THR A 32 -10.84 27.33 0.25
N ILE A 33 -11.36 26.89 1.39
CA ILE A 33 -11.85 27.76 2.47
C ILE A 33 -10.75 28.70 3.01
N PRO A 34 -9.48 28.32 3.17
CA PRO A 34 -8.41 29.22 3.60
C PRO A 34 -8.16 30.42 2.67
N GLU A 35 -8.56 30.34 1.39
CA GLU A 35 -8.40 31.44 0.43
C GLU A 35 -9.42 32.57 0.62
N LEU A 36 -10.51 32.35 1.36
CA LEU A 36 -11.56 33.32 1.60
C LEU A 36 -11.10 34.43 2.54
N PRO A 37 -11.66 35.65 2.41
CA PRO A 37 -11.51 36.69 3.43
C PRO A 37 -11.89 36.18 4.82
N GLU A 38 -11.20 36.63 5.87
CA GLU A 38 -11.30 36.09 7.23
C GLU A 38 -12.74 35.93 7.74
N ALA A 39 -13.60 36.93 7.54
CA ALA A 39 -15.01 36.88 7.96
C ALA A 39 -15.78 35.75 7.24
N LEU A 40 -15.59 35.60 5.91
CA LEU A 40 -16.17 34.52 5.14
C LEU A 40 -15.55 33.16 5.48
N ARG A 41 -14.25 33.10 5.72
CA ARG A 41 -13.54 31.87 6.12
C ARG A 41 -14.15 31.29 7.40
N ILE A 42 -14.42 32.17 8.39
CA ILE A 42 -15.04 31.74 9.66
C ILE A 42 -16.47 31.26 9.41
N ALA A 43 -17.30 32.04 8.70
CA ALA A 43 -18.71 31.71 8.47
C ALA A 43 -18.91 30.47 7.60
N ILE A 44 -18.18 30.35 6.48
CA ILE A 44 -18.27 29.21 5.54
C ILE A 44 -17.62 27.97 6.14
N GLY A 45 -16.51 28.10 6.89
CA GLY A 45 -15.92 26.99 7.64
C GLY A 45 -16.88 26.43 8.67
N ASN A 46 -17.58 27.29 9.42
CA ASN A 46 -18.61 26.91 10.39
C ASN A 46 -19.80 26.20 9.70
N ALA A 47 -20.32 26.80 8.62
CA ALA A 47 -21.40 26.19 7.85
C ALA A 47 -21.02 24.80 7.31
N TYR A 48 -19.78 24.65 6.79
CA TYR A 48 -19.28 23.37 6.32
C TYR A 48 -19.28 22.31 7.43
N LEU A 49 -18.82 22.64 8.64
CA LEU A 49 -18.82 21.70 9.77
C LEU A 49 -20.24 21.26 10.15
N LEU A 50 -21.21 22.18 10.13
CA LEU A 50 -22.62 21.85 10.41
C LEU A 50 -23.23 20.95 9.32
N CYS A 51 -22.98 21.23 8.04
CA CYS A 51 -23.37 20.33 6.96
C CYS A 51 -22.69 18.94 7.13
N ARG A 52 -21.41 18.91 7.54
CA ARG A 52 -20.70 17.64 7.77
C ARG A 52 -21.27 16.82 8.93
N ILE A 53 -21.80 17.46 9.98
CA ILE A 53 -22.55 16.74 11.04
C ILE A 53 -23.80 16.10 10.45
N ALA A 54 -24.56 16.80 9.60
CA ALA A 54 -25.73 16.23 8.93
C ALA A 54 -25.36 15.05 8.03
N ASP A 55 -24.30 15.19 7.19
CA ASP A 55 -23.77 14.10 6.36
C ASP A 55 -23.32 12.90 7.20
N THR A 56 -22.67 13.13 8.34
CA THR A 56 -22.19 12.06 9.23
C THR A 56 -23.36 11.24 9.79
N ILE A 57 -24.50 11.85 10.09
CA ILE A 57 -25.73 11.15 10.49
C ILE A 57 -26.29 10.32 9.32
N GLU A 58 -26.33 10.90 8.11
CA GLU A 58 -26.82 10.23 6.91
C GLU A 58 -25.95 9.01 6.53
N ASP A 59 -24.63 9.19 6.51
CA ASP A 59 -23.69 8.16 6.05
C ASP A 59 -23.47 7.02 7.06
N ASP A 60 -23.93 7.17 8.32
CA ASP A 60 -23.66 6.20 9.37
C ASP A 60 -24.32 4.85 9.09
N ALA A 61 -23.53 3.77 9.17
CA ALA A 61 -23.96 2.43 8.82
C ALA A 61 -24.73 1.69 9.92
N GLU A 62 -24.62 2.10 11.19
CA GLU A 62 -25.26 1.45 12.34
C GLU A 62 -26.55 2.12 12.78
N LEU A 63 -26.76 3.38 12.39
CA LEU A 63 -28.03 4.06 12.63
C LEU A 63 -29.05 3.57 11.61
N ASP A 64 -30.18 3.03 12.10
CA ASP A 64 -31.31 2.72 11.22
C ASP A 64 -31.99 4.01 10.72
N GLN A 65 -32.86 3.89 9.72
CA GLN A 65 -33.51 5.02 9.07
C GLN A 65 -34.36 5.87 10.01
N GLU A 66 -35.01 5.23 11.02
CA GLU A 66 -35.82 5.95 12.02
C GLU A 66 -34.90 6.74 12.97
N ALA A 67 -33.80 6.14 13.40
CA ALA A 67 -32.80 6.80 14.23
C ALA A 67 -32.15 7.98 13.52
N LYS A 68 -31.74 7.83 12.24
CA LYS A 68 -31.18 8.93 11.43
C LYS A 68 -32.16 10.09 11.32
N ALA A 69 -33.42 9.83 10.96
CA ALA A 69 -34.44 10.86 10.87
C ALA A 69 -34.67 11.57 12.22
N ALA A 70 -34.69 10.81 13.33
CA ALA A 70 -34.83 11.38 14.67
C ALA A 70 -33.62 12.25 15.06
N TRP A 71 -32.39 11.83 14.72
CA TRP A 71 -31.17 12.58 14.98
C TRP A 71 -31.08 13.86 14.12
N HIS A 72 -31.52 13.84 12.86
CA HIS A 72 -31.64 15.04 12.03
C HIS A 72 -32.61 16.05 12.60
N VAL A 73 -33.79 15.59 13.07
CA VAL A 73 -34.77 16.48 13.73
C VAL A 73 -34.19 17.10 15.00
N GLU A 74 -33.54 16.31 15.86
CA GLU A 74 -32.90 16.79 17.08
C GLU A 74 -31.76 17.78 16.74
N PHE A 75 -30.95 17.49 15.73
CA PHE A 75 -29.86 18.37 15.28
C PHE A 75 -30.39 19.72 14.81
N VAL A 76 -31.44 19.76 13.99
CA VAL A 76 -32.09 21.00 13.54
C VAL A 76 -32.65 21.78 14.71
N GLN A 77 -33.23 21.12 15.71
CA GLN A 77 -33.74 21.76 16.92
C GLN A 77 -32.59 22.40 17.72
N VAL A 78 -31.50 21.66 17.97
CA VAL A 78 -30.33 22.13 18.69
C VAL A 78 -29.67 23.31 17.95
N LEU A 79 -29.55 23.23 16.62
CA LEU A 79 -29.04 24.31 15.78
C LEU A 79 -29.91 25.57 15.85
N THR A 80 -31.23 25.41 15.88
CA THR A 80 -32.19 26.51 15.88
C THR A 80 -32.27 27.21 17.23
N THR A 81 -32.24 26.44 18.33
CA THR A 81 -32.40 26.96 19.67
C THR A 81 -31.09 27.33 20.37
N GLY A 82 -29.99 26.69 19.97
CA GLY A 82 -28.70 26.75 20.66
C GLY A 82 -28.67 25.98 21.98
N GLU A 83 -29.78 25.30 22.36
CA GLU A 83 -29.90 24.60 23.63
C GLU A 83 -29.62 23.10 23.47
N GLY A 84 -28.89 22.51 24.42
CA GLY A 84 -28.69 21.08 24.49
C GLY A 84 -27.56 20.53 23.57
N ALA A 85 -26.76 21.38 22.93
CA ALA A 85 -25.73 20.98 21.96
C ALA A 85 -24.71 19.98 22.50
N ALA A 86 -24.15 20.23 23.68
CA ALA A 86 -23.22 19.32 24.33
C ALA A 86 -23.86 17.94 24.67
N VAL A 87 -25.14 17.95 25.07
CA VAL A 87 -25.88 16.70 25.37
C VAL A 87 -26.14 15.93 24.09
N PHE A 88 -26.49 16.62 22.99
CA PHE A 88 -26.66 16.04 21.66
C PHE A 88 -25.40 15.32 21.21
N GLY A 89 -24.25 16.01 21.21
CA GLY A 89 -22.97 15.43 20.80
C GLY A 89 -22.58 14.22 21.64
N GLN A 90 -22.66 14.32 22.96
CA GLN A 90 -22.35 13.23 23.89
C GLN A 90 -23.28 12.01 23.74
N ARG A 91 -24.50 12.20 23.27
CA ARG A 91 -25.46 11.10 23.06
C ARG A 91 -25.31 10.46 21.69
N LEU A 92 -24.99 11.22 20.66
CA LEU A 92 -24.88 10.74 19.29
C LEU A 92 -23.50 10.13 19.01
N ALA A 93 -22.40 10.78 19.38
CA ALA A 93 -21.06 10.32 19.05
C ALA A 93 -20.76 8.86 19.44
N PRO A 94 -21.19 8.35 20.62
CA PRO A 94 -20.99 6.93 20.96
C PRO A 94 -21.88 5.94 20.20
N LYS A 95 -22.88 6.44 19.46
CA LYS A 95 -23.81 5.60 18.68
C LYS A 95 -23.43 5.51 17.21
N LEU A 96 -22.50 6.33 16.76
CA LEU A 96 -21.99 6.28 15.41
C LEU A 96 -21.19 4.99 15.20
N ALA A 97 -21.28 4.45 13.99
CA ALA A 97 -20.60 3.23 13.60
C ALA A 97 -19.10 3.30 13.90
N PRO A 98 -18.45 2.20 14.33
CA PRO A 98 -16.99 2.18 14.53
C PRO A 98 -16.18 2.60 13.30
N ALA A 99 -16.75 2.45 12.11
CA ALA A 99 -16.13 2.87 10.84
C ALA A 99 -16.22 4.38 10.59
N THR A 100 -17.00 5.15 11.35
CA THR A 100 -17.07 6.61 11.25
C THR A 100 -15.73 7.21 11.66
N LEU A 101 -15.16 8.09 10.83
CA LEU A 101 -13.84 8.68 11.07
C LEU A 101 -13.79 9.37 12.44
N ASP A 102 -12.69 9.20 13.18
CA ASP A 102 -12.49 9.83 14.48
C ASP A 102 -12.70 11.35 14.44
N ALA A 103 -12.27 12.01 13.35
CA ALA A 103 -12.46 13.43 13.17
C ALA A 103 -13.96 13.79 13.03
N GLU A 104 -14.77 12.97 12.37
CA GLU A 104 -16.21 13.17 12.24
C GLU A 104 -16.93 12.87 13.56
N ARG A 105 -16.56 11.81 14.25
CA ARG A 105 -17.06 11.48 15.59
C ARG A 105 -16.74 12.62 16.58
N ARG A 106 -15.50 13.13 16.56
CA ARG A 106 -15.05 14.25 17.37
C ARG A 106 -15.77 15.55 17.00
N LEU A 107 -16.07 15.76 15.72
CA LEU A 107 -16.87 16.88 15.27
C LEU A 107 -18.29 16.82 15.83
N VAL A 108 -18.93 15.67 15.78
CA VAL A 108 -20.27 15.42 16.36
C VAL A 108 -20.25 15.60 17.88
N GLU A 109 -19.25 15.06 18.57
CA GLU A 109 -19.10 15.18 20.02
C GLU A 109 -19.01 16.64 20.48
N HIS A 110 -18.32 17.50 19.71
CA HIS A 110 -18.11 18.91 20.02
C HIS A 110 -19.05 19.85 19.24
N THR A 111 -20.26 19.41 18.96
CA THR A 111 -21.31 20.22 18.32
C THR A 111 -21.52 21.56 19.03
N ASP A 112 -21.40 21.59 20.36
CA ASP A 112 -21.50 22.80 21.17
C ASP A 112 -20.43 23.85 20.81
N GLU A 113 -19.18 23.44 20.59
CA GLU A 113 -18.11 24.36 20.15
C GLU A 113 -18.42 24.94 18.75
N VAL A 114 -18.96 24.13 17.82
CA VAL A 114 -19.37 24.60 16.49
C VAL A 114 -20.48 25.64 16.61
N LEU A 115 -21.47 25.43 17.49
CA LEU A 115 -22.58 26.35 17.70
C LEU A 115 -22.18 27.66 18.40
N VAL A 116 -21.12 27.65 19.21
CA VAL A 116 -20.54 28.90 19.77
C VAL A 116 -20.05 29.82 18.64
N VAL A 117 -19.41 29.25 17.61
CA VAL A 117 -19.00 30.01 16.42
C VAL A 117 -20.22 30.49 15.64
N THR A 118 -21.23 29.62 15.41
CA THR A 118 -22.49 29.98 14.74
C THR A 118 -23.15 31.19 15.43
N ALA A 119 -23.28 31.18 16.75
CA ALA A 119 -23.88 32.25 17.54
C ALA A 119 -23.09 33.58 17.46
N SER A 120 -21.84 33.54 17.05
CA SER A 120 -20.98 34.73 16.86
C SER A 120 -21.18 35.44 15.51
N LEU A 121 -21.80 34.74 14.52
CA LEU A 121 -22.01 35.26 13.17
C LEU A 121 -23.13 36.32 13.12
N ALA A 122 -23.25 37.05 12.01
CA ALA A 122 -24.34 37.98 11.80
C ALA A 122 -25.69 37.23 11.68
N SER A 123 -26.80 37.86 12.08
CA SER A 123 -28.13 37.20 12.06
C SER A 123 -28.50 36.64 10.69
N ALA A 124 -28.23 37.40 9.61
CA ALA A 124 -28.46 36.92 8.26
C ALA A 124 -27.66 35.66 7.89
N GLN A 125 -26.41 35.60 8.37
CA GLN A 125 -25.55 34.42 8.18
C GLN A 125 -26.06 33.22 8.99
N GLN A 126 -26.48 33.45 10.25
CA GLN A 126 -27.09 32.39 11.07
C GLN A 126 -28.38 31.85 10.41
N GLU A 127 -29.25 32.70 9.94
CA GLU A 127 -30.50 32.33 9.26
C GLU A 127 -30.23 31.51 7.99
N ALA A 128 -29.23 31.92 7.20
CA ALA A 128 -28.83 31.21 5.98
C ALA A 128 -28.28 29.79 6.32
N ILE A 129 -27.47 29.68 7.36
CA ILE A 129 -26.94 28.37 7.84
C ILE A 129 -28.07 27.47 8.35
N VAL A 130 -28.92 27.98 9.21
CA VAL A 130 -30.07 27.22 9.76
C VAL A 130 -31.00 26.75 8.63
N ARG A 131 -31.29 27.62 7.66
CA ARG A 131 -32.08 27.25 6.49
C ARG A 131 -31.43 26.15 5.67
N CYS A 132 -30.13 26.28 5.39
CA CYS A 132 -29.38 25.28 4.62
C CYS A 132 -29.41 23.91 5.30
N VAL A 133 -28.99 23.83 6.56
CA VAL A 133 -28.93 22.55 7.31
C VAL A 133 -30.31 21.94 7.49
N ARG A 134 -31.36 22.76 7.70
CA ARG A 134 -32.74 22.25 7.80
C ARG A 134 -33.17 21.59 6.50
N ILE A 135 -32.98 22.23 5.35
CA ILE A 135 -33.37 21.66 4.04
C ILE A 135 -32.60 20.37 3.77
N MET A 136 -31.30 20.30 4.14
CA MET A 136 -30.52 19.06 4.05
C MET A 136 -31.12 17.96 4.90
N CYS A 137 -31.32 18.23 6.21
CA CYS A 137 -31.85 17.25 7.16
C CYS A 137 -33.30 16.80 6.84
N ASP A 138 -34.10 17.63 6.20
CA ASP A 138 -35.46 17.29 5.77
C ASP A 138 -35.45 16.46 4.48
N GLY A 139 -34.54 16.75 3.52
CA GLY A 139 -34.54 16.13 2.19
C GLY A 139 -33.73 14.83 2.08
N MET A 140 -32.57 14.75 2.74
CA MET A 140 -31.70 13.55 2.65
C MET A 140 -32.37 12.26 3.12
N PRO A 141 -33.10 12.21 4.26
CA PRO A 141 -33.77 10.99 4.71
C PRO A 141 -34.89 10.50 3.77
N GLU A 142 -35.47 11.38 2.95
CA GLU A 142 -36.47 11.00 1.95
C GLU A 142 -35.83 10.09 0.88
N TYR A 143 -34.66 10.47 0.37
CA TYR A 143 -33.91 9.72 -0.65
C TYR A 143 -33.23 8.50 -0.07
N GLU A 144 -32.74 8.55 1.16
CA GLU A 144 -32.13 7.40 1.81
C GLU A 144 -33.14 6.26 2.04
N ARG A 145 -34.38 6.59 2.45
CA ARG A 145 -35.48 5.60 2.57
C ARG A 145 -35.84 4.97 1.23
N ALA A 146 -35.73 5.72 0.15
CA ALA A 146 -36.05 5.30 -1.20
C ALA A 146 -34.85 4.68 -1.94
N ALA A 147 -33.65 4.74 -1.38
CA ALA A 147 -32.43 4.27 -2.04
C ALA A 147 -32.50 2.76 -2.37
N SER A 148 -32.10 2.41 -3.58
CA SER A 148 -32.02 1.04 -4.08
C SER A 148 -30.87 0.83 -5.03
N ALA A 149 -30.49 -0.41 -5.29
CA ALA A 149 -29.50 -0.76 -6.30
C ALA A 149 -29.96 -0.52 -7.76
N ASN A 150 -31.26 -0.31 -7.98
CA ASN A 150 -31.85 -0.25 -9.32
C ASN A 150 -31.85 1.16 -9.97
N GLY A 151 -31.30 2.14 -9.28
CA GLY A 151 -31.28 3.53 -9.74
C GLY A 151 -32.55 4.35 -9.44
N LEU A 152 -32.42 5.67 -9.52
CA LEU A 152 -33.52 6.62 -9.36
C LEU A 152 -34.50 6.53 -10.54
N PRO A 153 -35.81 6.85 -10.37
CA PRO A 153 -36.79 6.74 -11.45
C PRO A 153 -36.45 7.58 -12.67
N ALA A 154 -36.09 8.84 -12.49
CA ALA A 154 -35.83 9.80 -13.57
C ALA A 154 -34.78 10.85 -13.19
N LEU A 155 -34.27 11.57 -14.18
CA LEU A 155 -33.29 12.65 -14.02
C LEU A 155 -33.71 13.71 -13.00
N VAL A 156 -34.99 14.08 -12.95
CA VAL A 156 -35.51 15.05 -11.99
C VAL A 156 -35.28 14.63 -10.51
N HIS A 157 -35.27 13.32 -10.22
CA HIS A 157 -34.97 12.82 -8.87
C HIS A 157 -33.48 12.99 -8.56
N LEU A 158 -32.58 12.76 -9.51
CA LEU A 158 -31.16 13.02 -9.35
C LEU A 158 -30.89 14.52 -9.11
N ASP A 159 -31.50 15.40 -9.90
CA ASP A 159 -31.35 16.85 -9.75
C ASP A 159 -31.82 17.33 -8.37
N ARG A 160 -32.96 16.80 -7.89
CA ARG A 160 -33.52 17.13 -6.58
C ARG A 160 -32.63 16.56 -5.43
N TYR A 161 -32.13 15.33 -5.55
CA TYR A 161 -31.17 14.79 -4.60
C TYR A 161 -29.90 15.64 -4.54
N CYS A 162 -29.33 15.99 -5.70
CA CYS A 162 -28.19 16.89 -5.78
C CYS A 162 -28.48 18.28 -5.18
N TYR A 163 -29.73 18.76 -5.26
CA TYR A 163 -30.13 20.00 -4.60
C TYR A 163 -30.07 19.88 -3.07
N PHE A 164 -30.67 18.85 -2.47
CA PHE A 164 -30.66 18.66 -1.02
C PHE A 164 -29.27 18.52 -0.46
N VAL A 165 -28.38 17.80 -1.14
CA VAL A 165 -27.01 17.55 -0.65
C VAL A 165 -26.06 18.73 -0.88
N ALA A 166 -26.18 19.43 -1.99
CA ALA A 166 -25.19 20.44 -2.37
C ALA A 166 -25.77 21.71 -3.03
N GLY A 167 -26.91 21.64 -3.71
CA GLY A 167 -27.54 22.83 -4.32
C GLY A 167 -27.92 23.86 -3.26
N VAL A 168 -28.47 23.45 -2.14
CA VAL A 168 -28.81 24.33 -1.01
C VAL A 168 -27.55 24.94 -0.37
N VAL A 169 -26.40 24.27 -0.43
CA VAL A 169 -25.10 24.85 -0.04
C VAL A 169 -24.70 25.97 -1.01
N GLY A 170 -25.05 25.83 -2.30
CA GLY A 170 -24.90 26.90 -3.27
C GLY A 170 -25.71 28.14 -2.90
N GLU A 171 -26.99 28.01 -2.50
CA GLU A 171 -27.81 29.13 -1.99
C GLU A 171 -27.16 29.80 -0.76
N LEU A 172 -26.64 28.98 0.17
CA LEU A 172 -25.91 29.50 1.33
C LEU A 172 -24.70 30.33 0.89
N LEU A 173 -23.88 29.82 -0.06
CA LEU A 173 -22.73 30.58 -0.57
C LEU A 173 -23.14 31.88 -1.25
N SER A 174 -24.22 31.86 -2.04
CA SER A 174 -24.79 33.08 -2.66
C SER A 174 -25.12 34.12 -1.61
N SER A 175 -25.84 33.72 -0.54
CA SER A 175 -26.22 34.60 0.57
C SER A 175 -25.00 35.14 1.31
N MET A 176 -24.02 34.31 1.65
CA MET A 176 -22.79 34.71 2.34
C MET A 176 -21.94 35.67 1.50
N PHE A 177 -21.85 35.43 0.19
CA PHE A 177 -21.10 36.28 -0.73
C PHE A 177 -21.76 37.63 -0.95
N THR A 178 -23.09 37.66 -1.04
CA THR A 178 -23.87 38.91 -1.14
C THR A 178 -23.81 39.75 0.14
N ASP A 179 -23.81 39.12 1.33
CA ASP A 179 -23.61 39.79 2.60
C ASP A 179 -22.23 40.47 2.70
N HIS A 180 -21.20 39.76 2.17
CA HIS A 180 -19.82 40.28 2.19
C HIS A 180 -19.55 41.35 1.12
N GLU A 181 -20.14 41.21 -0.05
CA GLU A 181 -19.97 42.08 -1.23
C GLU A 181 -21.37 42.54 -1.73
N PRO A 182 -21.93 43.59 -1.12
CA PRO A 182 -23.32 44.04 -1.40
C PRO A 182 -23.59 44.37 -2.86
N GLY A 183 -22.55 44.65 -3.66
CA GLY A 183 -22.70 44.88 -5.10
C GLY A 183 -23.23 43.67 -5.87
N LEU A 184 -23.18 42.46 -5.30
CA LEU A 184 -23.75 41.25 -5.89
C LEU A 184 -25.27 41.21 -5.77
N GLY A 185 -25.86 41.84 -4.76
CA GLY A 185 -27.31 41.83 -4.50
C GLY A 185 -28.21 42.42 -5.62
N ALA A 186 -27.63 43.16 -6.56
CA ALA A 186 -28.35 43.64 -7.73
C ALA A 186 -28.86 42.52 -8.67
N HIS A 187 -28.39 41.28 -8.46
CA HIS A 187 -28.71 40.12 -9.33
C HIS A 187 -29.09 38.87 -8.48
N ASP A 188 -29.65 39.03 -7.28
CA ASP A 188 -29.91 37.99 -6.31
C ASP A 188 -30.56 36.74 -6.89
N ALA A 189 -31.66 36.84 -7.62
CA ALA A 189 -32.38 35.69 -8.15
C ALA A 189 -31.54 34.89 -9.19
N GLU A 190 -30.84 35.59 -10.10
CA GLU A 190 -29.97 34.97 -11.09
C GLU A 190 -28.72 34.36 -10.41
N LEU A 191 -28.13 35.08 -9.48
CA LEU A 191 -26.95 34.64 -8.72
C LEU A 191 -27.28 33.39 -7.93
N ASN A 192 -28.43 33.34 -7.25
CA ASN A 192 -28.87 32.19 -6.48
C ASN A 192 -29.08 30.93 -7.38
N ARG A 193 -29.75 31.14 -8.54
CA ARG A 193 -29.93 30.04 -9.52
C ARG A 193 -28.61 29.48 -10.03
N LEU A 194 -27.62 30.32 -10.33
CA LEU A 194 -26.28 29.90 -10.73
C LEU A 194 -25.53 29.18 -9.60
N ALA A 195 -25.72 29.61 -8.36
CA ALA A 195 -25.12 29.02 -7.18
C ALA A 195 -25.71 27.64 -6.86
N VAL A 196 -27.04 27.46 -6.99
CA VAL A 196 -27.70 26.13 -6.91
C VAL A 196 -27.10 25.18 -7.95
N SER A 197 -27.02 25.64 -9.18
CA SER A 197 -26.39 24.87 -10.26
C SER A 197 -24.94 24.51 -9.97
N PHE A 198 -24.18 25.41 -9.34
CA PHE A 198 -22.82 25.14 -8.90
C PHE A 198 -22.75 23.94 -7.94
N GLY A 199 -23.57 23.93 -6.89
CA GLY A 199 -23.65 22.82 -5.93
C GLY A 199 -24.05 21.51 -6.62
N GLN A 200 -25.12 21.54 -7.45
CA GLN A 200 -25.57 20.35 -8.20
C GLN A 200 -24.50 19.81 -9.13
N GLY A 201 -23.73 20.65 -9.83
CA GLY A 201 -22.64 20.21 -10.70
C GLY A 201 -21.51 19.50 -9.97
N LEU A 202 -21.14 19.97 -8.76
CA LEU A 202 -20.15 19.32 -7.92
C LEU A 202 -20.66 17.96 -7.41
N GLN A 203 -21.90 17.90 -6.93
CA GLN A 203 -22.48 16.66 -6.40
C GLN A 203 -22.72 15.63 -7.51
N MET A 204 -23.24 16.04 -8.66
CA MET A 204 -23.38 15.14 -9.81
C MET A 204 -22.01 14.58 -10.23
N THR A 205 -20.94 15.38 -10.24
CA THR A 205 -19.59 14.92 -10.55
C THR A 205 -19.12 13.87 -9.53
N ASN A 206 -19.42 14.03 -8.23
CA ASN A 206 -19.11 13.06 -7.20
C ASN A 206 -19.89 11.75 -7.41
N ILE A 207 -21.19 11.81 -7.65
CA ILE A 207 -22.02 10.64 -7.94
C ILE A 207 -21.46 9.86 -9.13
N LEU A 208 -21.12 10.56 -10.25
CA LEU A 208 -20.58 9.91 -11.43
C LEU A 208 -19.21 9.28 -11.21
N LYS A 209 -18.39 9.83 -10.33
CA LYS A 209 -17.10 9.26 -9.94
C LYS A 209 -17.26 8.04 -9.03
N ASP A 210 -18.24 8.08 -8.12
CA ASP A 210 -18.42 7.14 -7.04
C ASP A 210 -19.50 6.08 -7.30
N ILE A 211 -19.94 5.90 -8.57
CA ILE A 211 -20.98 4.92 -9.02
C ILE A 211 -20.75 3.54 -8.40
N TRP A 212 -19.52 3.04 -8.45
CA TRP A 212 -19.18 1.71 -7.96
C TRP A 212 -19.11 1.65 -6.44
N ALA A 213 -18.75 2.78 -5.78
CA ALA A 213 -18.79 2.90 -4.34
C ALA A 213 -20.21 2.86 -3.79
N ASP A 214 -21.12 3.55 -4.48
CA ASP A 214 -22.53 3.61 -4.12
C ASP A 214 -23.23 2.28 -4.40
N GLN A 215 -22.97 1.66 -5.55
CA GLN A 215 -23.53 0.37 -5.91
C GLN A 215 -23.15 -0.73 -4.88
N ALA A 216 -21.91 -0.72 -4.42
CA ALA A 216 -21.46 -1.69 -3.41
C ALA A 216 -22.13 -1.49 -2.04
N ARG A 217 -22.58 -0.28 -1.73
CA ARG A 217 -23.46 0.00 -0.57
C ARG A 217 -24.93 -0.38 -0.83
N GLY A 218 -25.24 -0.95 -2.00
CA GLY A 218 -26.59 -1.29 -2.42
C GLY A 218 -27.42 -0.09 -2.87
N VAL A 219 -26.76 0.99 -3.30
CA VAL A 219 -27.37 2.23 -3.73
C VAL A 219 -26.93 2.61 -5.13
N CYS A 220 -27.86 3.04 -5.99
CA CYS A 220 -27.56 3.60 -7.30
C CYS A 220 -28.28 4.94 -7.43
N TRP A 221 -27.52 6.02 -7.54
CA TRP A 221 -28.06 7.37 -7.72
C TRP A 221 -28.29 7.73 -9.18
N LEU A 222 -27.99 6.83 -10.13
CA LEU A 222 -28.15 7.06 -11.55
C LEU A 222 -29.64 7.01 -11.95
N PRO A 223 -30.12 7.89 -12.86
CA PRO A 223 -31.49 7.96 -13.26
C PRO A 223 -31.80 6.90 -14.34
N ARG A 224 -32.78 6.03 -14.09
CA ARG A 224 -33.17 4.93 -14.99
C ARG A 224 -33.63 5.43 -16.36
N ASP A 225 -34.38 6.53 -16.42
CA ASP A 225 -34.90 7.08 -17.67
C ASP A 225 -33.79 7.52 -18.63
N VAL A 226 -32.67 8.02 -18.12
CA VAL A 226 -31.50 8.38 -18.94
C VAL A 226 -30.88 7.13 -19.55
N PHE A 227 -30.58 6.11 -18.76
CA PHE A 227 -29.92 4.90 -19.24
C PHE A 227 -30.85 4.06 -20.13
N ALA A 228 -32.15 4.01 -19.82
CA ALA A 228 -33.15 3.33 -20.63
C ALA A 228 -33.25 3.94 -22.06
N ARG A 229 -33.15 5.26 -22.21
CA ARG A 229 -33.10 5.91 -23.52
C ARG A 229 -31.93 5.44 -24.39
N HIS A 230 -30.84 5.04 -23.75
CA HIS A 230 -29.67 4.50 -24.44
C HIS A 230 -29.67 2.96 -24.54
N GLY A 231 -30.70 2.29 -24.01
CA GLY A 231 -30.86 0.84 -24.10
C GLY A 231 -30.21 0.05 -22.98
N PHE A 232 -29.79 0.72 -21.90
CA PHE A 232 -29.22 0.06 -20.72
C PHE A 232 -30.21 0.00 -19.56
N ASP A 233 -30.36 -1.18 -18.96
CA ASP A 233 -31.19 -1.37 -17.76
C ASP A 233 -30.31 -1.32 -16.52
N LEU A 234 -30.48 -0.25 -15.71
CA LEU A 234 -29.71 -0.07 -14.46
C LEU A 234 -29.96 -1.16 -13.42
N SER A 235 -31.06 -1.95 -13.51
CA SER A 235 -31.25 -3.11 -12.65
C SER A 235 -30.22 -4.22 -12.89
N GLN A 236 -29.52 -4.19 -14.04
CA GLN A 236 -28.45 -5.09 -14.45
C GLN A 236 -27.07 -4.45 -14.28
N LEU A 237 -26.96 -3.32 -13.57
CA LEU A 237 -25.71 -2.61 -13.40
C LEU A 237 -24.72 -3.47 -12.58
N ASP A 238 -23.69 -3.94 -13.27
CA ASP A 238 -22.56 -4.67 -12.73
C ASP A 238 -21.30 -4.27 -13.51
N ARG A 239 -20.13 -4.40 -12.88
CA ARG A 239 -18.85 -4.01 -13.50
C ARG A 239 -18.54 -4.77 -14.80
N HIS A 240 -19.10 -5.97 -14.96
CA HIS A 240 -18.92 -6.82 -16.13
C HIS A 240 -20.03 -6.66 -17.17
N THR A 241 -21.10 -5.93 -16.84
CA THR A 241 -22.24 -5.70 -17.74
C THR A 241 -22.23 -4.34 -18.43
N VAL A 242 -21.34 -3.43 -18.00
CA VAL A 242 -21.22 -2.09 -18.62
C VAL A 242 -20.70 -2.19 -20.04
N ASP A 243 -21.46 -1.63 -20.96
CA ASP A 243 -21.22 -1.64 -22.40
C ASP A 243 -21.31 -0.23 -23.01
N ASP A 244 -21.30 -0.12 -24.33
CA ASP A 244 -21.43 1.16 -25.03
C ASP A 244 -22.76 1.85 -24.77
N SER A 245 -23.82 1.13 -24.43
CA SER A 245 -25.13 1.71 -24.07
C SER A 245 -25.08 2.37 -22.68
N PHE A 246 -24.41 1.74 -21.72
CA PHE A 246 -24.08 2.36 -20.43
C PHE A 246 -23.20 3.60 -20.62
N ALA A 247 -22.14 3.48 -21.42
CA ALA A 247 -21.24 4.59 -21.71
C ALA A 247 -21.96 5.79 -22.33
N ALA A 248 -22.96 5.57 -23.18
CA ALA A 248 -23.76 6.64 -23.77
C ALA A 248 -24.62 7.36 -22.72
N GLY A 249 -25.29 6.63 -21.81
CA GLY A 249 -26.05 7.22 -20.71
C GLY A 249 -25.14 7.99 -19.74
N LEU A 250 -23.97 7.44 -19.43
CA LEU A 250 -22.96 8.11 -18.61
C LEU A 250 -22.47 9.40 -19.26
N SER A 251 -22.23 9.40 -20.59
CA SER A 251 -21.81 10.59 -21.35
C SER A 251 -22.87 11.68 -21.34
N GLU A 252 -24.17 11.34 -21.36
CA GLU A 252 -25.26 12.30 -21.20
C GLU A 252 -25.21 12.98 -19.84
N LEU A 253 -25.03 12.22 -18.74
CA LEU A 253 -24.90 12.79 -17.41
C LEU A 253 -23.62 13.62 -17.24
N VAL A 254 -22.51 13.22 -17.84
CA VAL A 254 -21.29 14.03 -17.93
C VAL A 254 -21.56 15.37 -18.61
N GLY A 255 -22.36 15.37 -19.69
CA GLY A 255 -22.76 16.58 -20.39
C GLY A 255 -23.60 17.52 -19.51
N LEU A 256 -24.54 16.99 -18.74
CA LEU A 256 -25.34 17.76 -17.77
C LEU A 256 -24.50 18.34 -16.65
N ALA A 257 -23.64 17.50 -16.02
CA ALA A 257 -22.71 17.97 -14.99
C ALA A 257 -21.76 19.07 -15.51
N HIS A 258 -21.26 18.94 -16.75
CA HIS A 258 -20.50 19.99 -17.41
C HIS A 258 -21.31 21.28 -17.62
N GLY A 259 -22.60 21.17 -17.99
CA GLY A 259 -23.50 22.31 -18.08
C GLY A 259 -23.67 23.04 -16.74
N HIS A 260 -23.85 22.31 -15.65
CA HIS A 260 -23.86 22.88 -14.29
C HIS A 260 -22.52 23.56 -13.93
N LEU A 261 -21.38 23.00 -14.31
CA LEU A 261 -20.08 23.65 -14.06
C LEU A 261 -19.86 24.90 -14.91
N ARG A 262 -20.49 25.00 -16.09
CA ARG A 262 -20.54 26.27 -16.86
C ARG A 262 -21.32 27.36 -16.10
N ASN A 263 -22.45 27.01 -15.50
CA ASN A 263 -23.19 27.92 -14.64
C ASN A 263 -22.38 28.29 -13.39
N ALA A 264 -21.60 27.36 -12.83
CA ALA A 264 -20.68 27.64 -11.73
C ALA A 264 -19.58 28.65 -12.12
N LEU A 265 -19.08 28.58 -13.34
CA LEU A 265 -18.16 29.60 -13.87
C LEU A 265 -18.85 30.96 -13.96
N GLU A 266 -20.07 31.02 -14.54
CA GLU A 266 -20.83 32.29 -14.62
C GLU A 266 -21.13 32.89 -13.25
N PHE A 267 -21.48 32.06 -12.25
CA PHE A 267 -21.54 32.46 -10.84
C PHE A 267 -20.22 33.12 -10.39
N THR A 268 -19.11 32.46 -10.65
CA THR A 268 -17.77 32.93 -10.23
C THR A 268 -17.40 34.25 -10.90
N LEU A 269 -17.76 34.44 -12.16
CA LEU A 269 -17.47 35.64 -12.94
C LEU A 269 -18.33 36.85 -12.50
N ARG A 270 -19.49 36.64 -11.83
CA ARG A 270 -20.24 37.71 -11.16
C ARG A 270 -19.51 38.31 -9.97
N ILE A 271 -18.65 37.51 -9.30
CA ILE A 271 -17.81 37.98 -8.21
C ILE A 271 -16.78 38.99 -8.76
N PRO A 272 -16.66 40.20 -8.19
CA PRO A 272 -15.73 41.21 -8.68
C PRO A 272 -14.29 40.69 -8.75
N GLY A 273 -13.53 41.03 -9.82
CA GLY A 273 -12.16 40.53 -10.04
C GLY A 273 -11.15 40.91 -8.95
N HIS A 274 -11.44 41.90 -8.11
CA HIS A 274 -10.62 42.25 -6.94
C HIS A 274 -10.81 41.27 -5.77
N GLN A 275 -11.94 40.56 -5.69
CA GLN A 275 -12.26 39.52 -4.72
C GLN A 275 -11.59 38.19 -5.08
N LYS A 276 -10.26 38.20 -5.21
CA LYS A 276 -9.48 37.06 -5.70
C LYS A 276 -9.64 35.80 -4.86
N GLY A 277 -9.80 35.94 -3.54
CA GLY A 277 -9.99 34.82 -2.63
C GLY A 277 -11.29 34.06 -2.91
N MET A 278 -12.41 34.81 -3.04
CA MET A 278 -13.73 34.22 -3.35
C MET A 278 -13.72 33.52 -4.73
N ARG A 279 -13.10 34.16 -5.74
CA ARG A 279 -12.94 33.53 -7.07
C ARG A 279 -12.11 32.25 -7.02
N ARG A 280 -10.99 32.21 -6.28
CA ARG A 280 -10.15 31.01 -6.11
C ARG A 280 -10.92 29.88 -5.45
N PHE A 281 -11.67 30.18 -4.41
CA PHE A 281 -12.54 29.22 -3.73
C PHE A 281 -13.44 28.48 -4.72
N CYS A 282 -14.11 29.18 -5.61
CA CYS A 282 -14.96 28.59 -6.65
C CYS A 282 -14.16 27.88 -7.75
N LEU A 283 -13.14 28.54 -8.31
CA LEU A 283 -12.40 28.07 -9.49
C LEU A 283 -11.64 26.76 -9.25
N TRP A 284 -11.09 26.55 -8.05
CA TRP A 284 -10.38 25.30 -7.76
C TRP A 284 -11.36 24.12 -7.71
N ALA A 285 -12.53 24.30 -7.10
CA ALA A 285 -13.56 23.27 -7.09
C ALA A 285 -14.05 22.93 -8.51
N ILE A 286 -14.34 23.96 -9.33
CA ILE A 286 -14.76 23.80 -10.74
C ILE A 286 -13.68 23.08 -11.55
N GLY A 287 -12.43 23.49 -11.43
CA GLY A 287 -11.31 22.89 -12.18
C GLY A 287 -11.11 21.40 -11.86
N LEU A 288 -11.23 21.03 -10.59
CA LEU A 288 -11.11 19.63 -10.17
C LEU A 288 -12.29 18.80 -10.69
N ALA A 289 -13.51 19.33 -10.65
CA ALA A 289 -14.69 18.67 -11.18
C ALA A 289 -14.57 18.44 -12.71
N LEU A 290 -14.17 19.47 -13.47
CA LEU A 290 -13.94 19.34 -14.92
C LEU A 290 -12.92 18.26 -15.26
N LEU A 291 -11.78 18.22 -14.55
CA LEU A 291 -10.77 17.20 -14.77
C LEU A 291 -11.28 15.80 -14.44
N THR A 292 -12.14 15.65 -13.43
CA THR A 292 -12.81 14.39 -13.10
C THR A 292 -13.74 13.96 -14.22
N LEU A 293 -14.63 14.86 -14.69
CA LEU A 293 -15.54 14.57 -15.82
C LEU A 293 -14.77 14.16 -17.09
N ARG A 294 -13.64 14.82 -17.40
CA ARG A 294 -12.80 14.42 -18.53
C ARG A 294 -12.27 13.01 -18.41
N LYS A 295 -11.87 12.60 -17.22
CA LYS A 295 -11.39 11.23 -17.00
C LYS A 295 -12.52 10.21 -17.13
N ILE A 296 -13.70 10.52 -16.62
CA ILE A 296 -14.91 9.69 -16.80
C ILE A 296 -15.23 9.56 -18.29
N GLN A 297 -15.27 10.67 -19.04
CA GLN A 297 -15.55 10.67 -20.45
C GLN A 297 -14.50 9.92 -21.28
N ALA A 298 -13.23 10.01 -20.89
CA ALA A 298 -12.14 9.30 -21.55
C ALA A 298 -12.09 7.78 -21.23
N ASN A 299 -12.69 7.37 -20.12
CA ASN A 299 -12.77 5.97 -19.70
C ASN A 299 -14.19 5.66 -19.18
N PRO A 300 -15.21 5.61 -20.04
CA PRO A 300 -16.61 5.45 -19.62
C PRO A 300 -16.92 4.04 -19.07
N HIS A 301 -16.05 3.08 -19.29
CA HIS A 301 -16.16 1.72 -18.78
C HIS A 301 -15.29 1.50 -17.52
N PHE A 302 -14.94 2.58 -16.79
CA PHE A 302 -14.19 2.43 -15.54
C PHE A 302 -14.99 1.56 -14.55
N THR A 303 -14.27 0.74 -13.81
CA THR A 303 -14.84 -0.22 -12.84
C THR A 303 -14.57 0.18 -11.39
N ASP A 304 -13.81 1.26 -11.20
CA ASP A 304 -13.45 1.80 -9.90
C ASP A 304 -13.22 3.32 -9.99
N GLY A 305 -13.71 4.07 -9.00
CA GLY A 305 -13.59 5.54 -8.96
C GLY A 305 -12.16 6.06 -8.95
N SER A 306 -11.19 5.25 -8.55
CA SER A 306 -9.77 5.62 -8.57
C SER A 306 -9.22 5.80 -9.98
N GLN A 307 -9.75 5.05 -10.98
CA GLN A 307 -9.35 5.13 -12.39
C GLN A 307 -9.68 6.51 -13.00
N VAL A 308 -10.65 7.21 -12.43
CA VAL A 308 -11.09 8.53 -12.86
C VAL A 308 -10.67 9.66 -11.90
N LYS A 309 -9.88 9.33 -10.87
CA LYS A 309 -9.39 10.29 -9.87
C LYS A 309 -8.35 11.24 -10.46
N VAL A 310 -8.45 12.52 -10.08
CA VAL A 310 -7.51 13.57 -10.50
C VAL A 310 -6.18 13.44 -9.77
N SER A 311 -5.07 13.47 -10.50
CA SER A 311 -3.74 13.37 -9.90
C SER A 311 -3.34 14.64 -9.12
N ARG A 312 -2.47 14.50 -8.10
CA ARG A 312 -1.93 15.65 -7.34
C ARG A 312 -1.24 16.68 -8.24
N ARG A 313 -0.55 16.25 -9.31
CA ARG A 313 0.06 17.16 -10.29
C ARG A 313 -0.99 17.98 -11.03
N SER A 314 -2.11 17.36 -11.41
CA SER A 314 -3.22 18.07 -12.05
C SER A 314 -3.87 19.08 -11.10
N VAL A 315 -4.03 18.73 -9.81
CA VAL A 315 -4.49 19.67 -8.76
C VAL A 315 -3.56 20.88 -8.67
N GLN A 316 -2.24 20.67 -8.56
CA GLN A 316 -1.25 21.75 -8.49
C GLN A 316 -1.25 22.62 -9.76
N ALA A 317 -1.39 22.01 -10.94
CA ALA A 317 -1.48 22.74 -12.19
C ALA A 317 -2.74 23.60 -12.26
N THR A 318 -3.89 23.08 -11.83
CA THR A 318 -5.16 23.83 -11.75
C THR A 318 -5.00 25.04 -10.82
N VAL A 319 -4.45 24.85 -9.62
CA VAL A 319 -4.20 25.95 -8.66
C VAL A 319 -3.29 27.02 -9.28
N LEU A 320 -2.19 26.63 -9.92
CA LEU A 320 -1.25 27.57 -10.52
C LEU A 320 -1.88 28.35 -11.68
N THR A 321 -2.55 27.66 -12.59
CA THR A 321 -3.13 28.30 -13.81
C THR A 321 -4.31 29.22 -13.46
N THR A 322 -5.17 28.82 -12.54
CA THR A 322 -6.28 29.65 -12.07
C THR A 322 -5.77 30.88 -11.31
N ASN A 323 -4.72 30.77 -10.51
CA ASN A 323 -4.11 31.91 -9.81
C ASN A 323 -3.55 32.98 -10.77
N LEU A 324 -3.06 32.57 -11.93
CA LEU A 324 -2.57 33.49 -12.97
C LEU A 324 -3.70 34.21 -13.72
N ALA A 325 -4.88 33.60 -13.77
CA ALA A 325 -6.03 34.11 -14.52
C ALA A 325 -7.11 34.78 -13.63
N VAL A 326 -7.06 34.64 -12.30
CA VAL A 326 -8.15 34.87 -11.34
C VAL A 326 -8.85 36.23 -11.47
N ALA A 327 -8.17 37.28 -11.92
CA ALA A 327 -8.72 38.62 -12.05
C ALA A 327 -9.22 38.97 -13.47
N ASP A 328 -9.07 38.06 -14.45
CA ASP A 328 -9.32 38.28 -15.87
C ASP A 328 -10.38 37.30 -16.36
N ASP A 329 -11.60 37.81 -16.64
CA ASP A 329 -12.75 36.98 -16.99
C ASP A 329 -12.54 36.24 -18.33
N ASP A 330 -11.94 36.89 -19.31
CA ASP A 330 -11.71 36.27 -20.63
C ASP A 330 -10.69 35.12 -20.54
N ARG A 331 -9.65 35.31 -19.75
CA ARG A 331 -8.68 34.23 -19.46
C ARG A 331 -9.31 33.08 -18.68
N LEU A 332 -10.20 33.36 -17.73
CA LEU A 332 -10.92 32.32 -17.00
C LEU A 332 -11.86 31.53 -17.92
N ARG A 333 -12.59 32.19 -18.80
CA ARG A 333 -13.43 31.49 -19.82
C ARG A 333 -12.56 30.64 -20.75
N HIS A 334 -11.44 31.17 -21.21
CA HIS A 334 -10.52 30.43 -22.05
C HIS A 334 -9.94 29.21 -21.31
N LEU A 335 -9.49 29.38 -20.06
CA LEU A 335 -8.94 28.31 -19.24
C LEU A 335 -9.99 27.21 -18.97
N PHE A 336 -11.24 27.59 -18.66
CA PHE A 336 -12.34 26.66 -18.50
C PHE A 336 -12.56 25.85 -19.79
N HIS A 337 -12.63 26.51 -20.93
CA HIS A 337 -12.84 25.86 -22.23
C HIS A 337 -11.70 24.89 -22.57
N MET A 338 -10.46 25.30 -22.38
CA MET A 338 -9.28 24.43 -22.55
C MET A 338 -9.28 23.23 -21.59
N THR A 339 -9.73 23.44 -20.34
CA THR A 339 -9.82 22.37 -19.34
C THR A 339 -10.97 21.42 -19.62
N ALA A 340 -12.11 21.90 -20.10
CA ALA A 340 -13.24 21.07 -20.51
C ALA A 340 -12.91 20.21 -21.76
N GLY A 341 -12.13 20.74 -22.70
CA GLY A 341 -11.77 20.01 -23.94
C GLY A 341 -13.00 19.55 -24.71
N ASP A 342 -13.06 18.25 -25.03
CA ASP A 342 -14.13 17.64 -25.84
C ASP A 342 -15.31 17.12 -25.00
N LEU A 343 -15.46 17.58 -23.74
CA LEU A 343 -16.62 17.18 -22.93
C LEU A 343 -17.95 17.57 -23.62
N PRO A 344 -18.94 16.69 -23.64
CA PRO A 344 -20.27 17.05 -24.09
C PRO A 344 -20.81 18.21 -23.24
N ALA A 345 -21.60 19.11 -23.85
CA ALA A 345 -22.18 20.24 -23.16
C ALA A 345 -23.70 20.23 -23.37
N LEU A 346 -24.42 19.85 -22.32
CA LEU A 346 -25.87 19.93 -22.28
C LEU A 346 -26.30 21.10 -21.38
N THR A 347 -27.50 21.63 -21.62
CA THR A 347 -28.05 22.68 -20.77
C THR A 347 -28.87 22.02 -19.65
N PRO A 348 -28.49 22.12 -18.37
CA PRO A 348 -29.28 21.55 -17.29
C PRO A 348 -30.54 22.37 -17.06
N THR A 349 -31.64 21.69 -16.72
CA THR A 349 -32.86 22.33 -16.25
C THR A 349 -32.73 22.58 -14.75
N ILE A 350 -32.81 23.84 -14.36
CA ILE A 350 -32.82 24.22 -12.93
C ILE A 350 -34.27 24.52 -12.59
N ALA A 351 -34.85 23.74 -11.67
CA ALA A 351 -36.25 23.93 -11.23
C ALA A 351 -36.42 25.29 -10.56
N GLU A 352 -37.60 25.92 -10.74
CA GLU A 352 -37.96 27.18 -10.05
C GLU A 352 -38.05 26.98 -8.54
N ASP A 353 -38.56 25.81 -8.09
CA ASP A 353 -38.52 25.33 -6.71
C ASP A 353 -37.91 23.94 -6.66
N PRO A 354 -36.59 23.84 -6.46
CA PRO A 354 -35.90 22.55 -6.42
C PRO A 354 -36.28 21.68 -5.21
N ALA A 355 -36.89 22.24 -4.18
CA ALA A 355 -37.38 21.52 -2.99
C ALA A 355 -38.80 20.95 -3.15
N ALA A 356 -39.54 21.32 -4.23
CA ALA A 356 -40.88 20.86 -4.44
C ALA A 356 -41.03 19.34 -4.44
N PRO A 357 -42.04 18.74 -3.78
CA PRO A 357 -42.24 17.29 -3.76
C PRO A 357 -42.42 16.72 -5.17
N ILE A 358 -41.92 15.50 -5.39
CA ILE A 358 -42.11 14.69 -6.59
C ILE A 358 -42.93 13.46 -6.17
N ASP A 359 -44.09 13.26 -6.79
CA ASP A 359 -45.10 12.31 -6.34
C ASP A 359 -44.68 10.83 -6.40
N ASP A 360 -43.66 10.49 -7.19
CA ASP A 360 -43.28 9.08 -7.47
C ASP A 360 -42.17 8.51 -6.55
N ILE A 361 -41.62 9.28 -5.65
CA ILE A 361 -40.48 8.83 -4.85
C ILE A 361 -40.87 7.74 -3.84
N ALA A 362 -42.15 7.72 -3.41
CA ALA A 362 -42.65 6.73 -2.46
C ALA A 362 -42.74 5.31 -3.06
N GLU A 363 -42.65 5.16 -4.40
CA GLU A 363 -42.69 3.87 -5.09
C GLU A 363 -41.29 3.21 -5.23
N LEU A 364 -40.21 3.86 -4.76
CA LEU A 364 -38.90 3.26 -4.78
C LEU A 364 -38.85 2.06 -3.82
N PRO A 365 -38.31 0.91 -4.23
CA PRO A 365 -38.16 -0.24 -3.34
C PRO A 365 -37.23 0.12 -2.16
N SER A 366 -37.66 -0.19 -0.95
CA SER A 366 -36.85 0.02 0.24
C SER A 366 -35.57 -0.80 0.20
N ARG A 367 -34.50 -0.22 0.70
CA ARG A 367 -33.20 -0.88 0.85
C ARG A 367 -33.34 -2.15 1.68
N GLN A 368 -32.92 -3.29 1.13
CA GLN A 368 -32.78 -4.51 1.93
C GLN A 368 -31.45 -4.47 2.69
N PRO A 369 -31.45 -4.83 3.99
CA PRO A 369 -30.21 -4.91 4.75
C PRO A 369 -29.30 -6.00 4.15
N VAL A 370 -28.03 -5.69 3.92
CA VAL A 370 -27.04 -6.68 3.50
C VAL A 370 -26.88 -7.70 4.63
N SER A 371 -27.18 -8.97 4.35
CA SER A 371 -27.07 -10.04 5.33
C SER A 371 -25.59 -10.36 5.62
N ALA A 372 -25.28 -10.49 6.90
CA ALA A 372 -23.99 -11.03 7.36
C ALA A 372 -23.96 -12.58 7.33
N GLN A 373 -24.81 -13.21 6.52
CA GLN A 373 -24.82 -14.66 6.38
C GLN A 373 -23.55 -15.18 5.72
N GLN A 374 -23.13 -16.36 6.15
CA GLN A 374 -21.98 -17.02 5.54
C GLN A 374 -22.20 -17.23 4.03
N PRO A 375 -21.19 -16.95 3.19
CA PRO A 375 -21.31 -17.19 1.75
C PRO A 375 -21.47 -18.69 1.46
N SER A 376 -22.28 -19.02 0.46
CA SER A 376 -22.41 -20.40 -0.04
C SER A 376 -21.09 -20.91 -0.62
N GLY A 377 -20.82 -22.21 -0.50
CA GLY A 377 -19.60 -22.83 -1.06
C GLY A 377 -18.35 -22.73 -0.18
N LEU A 378 -18.45 -22.19 1.05
CA LEU A 378 -17.31 -22.02 1.95
C LEU A 378 -16.61 -23.36 2.26
N GLY A 379 -17.38 -24.42 2.58
CA GLY A 379 -16.83 -25.77 2.84
C GLY A 379 -16.06 -26.31 1.64
N THR A 380 -16.67 -26.26 0.45
CA THR A 380 -16.09 -26.75 -0.80
C THR A 380 -14.78 -26.00 -1.15
N ALA A 381 -14.76 -24.67 -0.95
CA ALA A 381 -13.56 -23.87 -1.23
C ALA A 381 -12.39 -24.23 -0.29
N ILE A 382 -12.70 -24.44 1.02
CA ILE A 382 -11.69 -24.88 2.00
C ILE A 382 -11.16 -26.28 1.64
N GLU A 383 -12.03 -27.23 1.27
CA GLU A 383 -11.63 -28.58 0.89
C GLU A 383 -10.72 -28.57 -0.35
N ALA A 384 -11.11 -27.83 -1.40
CA ALA A 384 -10.32 -27.71 -2.62
C ALA A 384 -8.92 -27.10 -2.35
N ALA A 385 -8.86 -26.05 -1.54
CA ALA A 385 -7.59 -25.41 -1.18
C ALA A 385 -6.72 -26.31 -0.29
N ARG A 386 -7.32 -27.01 0.68
CA ARG A 386 -6.62 -27.99 1.53
C ARG A 386 -6.04 -29.12 0.71
N ASP A 387 -6.83 -29.74 -0.17
CA ASP A 387 -6.41 -30.88 -1.00
C ASP A 387 -5.31 -30.46 -1.98
N ARG A 388 -5.38 -29.23 -2.50
CA ARG A 388 -4.30 -28.65 -3.32
C ARG A 388 -3.02 -28.50 -2.49
N LEU A 389 -3.09 -27.93 -1.29
CA LEU A 389 -1.92 -27.73 -0.44
C LEU A 389 -1.28 -29.08 -0.05
N ILE A 390 -2.07 -30.10 0.25
CA ILE A 390 -1.59 -31.46 0.52
C ILE A 390 -0.91 -32.05 -0.73
N THR A 391 -1.49 -31.86 -1.92
CA THR A 391 -0.91 -32.34 -3.19
C THR A 391 0.44 -31.68 -3.47
N ASP A 392 0.65 -30.44 -3.07
CA ASP A 392 1.90 -29.71 -3.26
C ASP A 392 3.01 -30.13 -2.27
N GLN A 393 2.72 -30.97 -1.25
CA GLN A 393 3.69 -31.45 -0.28
C GLN A 393 4.73 -32.37 -0.92
N ASN A 394 6.01 -32.11 -0.69
CA ASN A 394 7.08 -32.99 -1.13
C ASN A 394 7.07 -34.34 -0.38
N PRO A 395 7.59 -35.41 -0.97
CA PRO A 395 7.58 -36.76 -0.36
C PRO A 395 8.29 -36.87 1.01
N ASP A 396 9.21 -35.95 1.31
CA ASP A 396 9.92 -35.88 2.61
C ASP A 396 9.20 -35.00 3.64
N GLY A 397 8.03 -34.42 3.29
CA GLY A 397 7.13 -33.72 4.18
C GLY A 397 7.15 -32.20 4.08
N HIS A 398 8.11 -31.56 3.38
CA HIS A 398 8.18 -30.12 3.30
C HIS A 398 7.39 -29.55 2.11
N TRP A 399 7.19 -28.21 2.11
CA TRP A 399 6.70 -27.42 0.98
C TRP A 399 7.79 -26.48 0.48
N ARG A 400 7.84 -26.32 -0.81
CA ARG A 400 8.69 -25.34 -1.48
C ARG A 400 7.95 -24.77 -2.68
N TYR A 401 7.77 -23.47 -2.70
CA TYR A 401 7.20 -22.73 -3.82
C TYR A 401 8.25 -21.85 -4.50
N GLU A 402 7.93 -21.38 -5.70
CA GLU A 402 8.76 -20.41 -6.39
C GLU A 402 8.80 -19.10 -5.59
N CYS A 403 10.01 -18.53 -5.45
CA CYS A 403 10.23 -17.18 -4.98
C CYS A 403 10.66 -16.32 -6.16
N GLU A 404 9.71 -15.67 -6.83
CA GLU A 404 9.97 -14.82 -7.99
C GLU A 404 10.43 -13.43 -7.55
N ALA A 405 11.39 -12.85 -8.29
CA ALA A 405 11.82 -11.47 -8.08
C ALA A 405 11.70 -10.66 -9.39
N ASP A 406 12.19 -9.43 -9.36
CA ASP A 406 12.34 -8.63 -10.59
C ASP A 406 13.40 -9.23 -11.53
N CYS A 407 13.46 -8.73 -12.76
CA CYS A 407 14.36 -9.24 -13.79
C CYS A 407 15.85 -8.94 -13.56
N THR A 408 16.22 -8.28 -12.46
CA THR A 408 17.63 -8.05 -12.11
C THR A 408 18.39 -9.36 -11.93
N ILE A 409 17.79 -10.34 -11.23
CA ILE A 409 18.43 -11.63 -10.91
C ILE A 409 18.64 -12.48 -12.17
N PRO A 410 17.63 -12.74 -13.03
CA PRO A 410 17.83 -13.41 -14.31
C PRO A 410 18.87 -12.73 -15.20
N ALA A 411 18.88 -11.38 -15.25
CA ALA A 411 19.86 -10.64 -16.01
C ALA A 411 21.28 -10.81 -15.46
N GLU A 412 21.46 -10.76 -14.15
CA GLU A 412 22.77 -10.98 -13.50
C GLU A 412 23.28 -12.41 -13.68
N TYR A 413 22.40 -13.41 -13.76
CA TYR A 413 22.80 -14.77 -14.06
C TYR A 413 23.41 -14.88 -15.47
N ILE A 414 22.83 -14.23 -16.48
CA ILE A 414 23.43 -14.12 -17.83
C ILE A 414 24.76 -13.38 -17.77
N LEU A 415 24.84 -12.26 -17.05
CA LEU A 415 26.09 -11.52 -16.87
C LEU A 415 27.18 -12.40 -16.24
N MET A 416 26.86 -13.18 -15.20
CA MET A 416 27.77 -14.12 -14.54
C MET A 416 28.34 -15.14 -15.54
N MET A 417 27.50 -15.78 -16.37
CA MET A 417 28.00 -16.72 -17.41
C MET A 417 29.03 -16.07 -18.33
N HIS A 418 28.78 -14.82 -18.75
CA HIS A 418 29.69 -14.07 -19.58
C HIS A 418 30.90 -13.53 -18.83
N PHE A 419 30.76 -13.24 -17.52
CA PHE A 419 31.88 -12.84 -16.67
C PHE A 419 32.92 -13.97 -16.59
N VAL A 420 32.48 -15.20 -16.26
CA VAL A 420 33.38 -16.33 -16.18
C VAL A 420 33.74 -16.92 -17.55
N GLY A 421 33.00 -16.59 -18.61
CA GLY A 421 33.22 -17.08 -19.96
C GLY A 421 32.76 -18.53 -20.21
N ASP A 422 31.92 -19.08 -19.32
CA ASP A 422 31.31 -20.39 -19.40
C ASP A 422 29.78 -20.22 -19.62
N VAL A 423 29.38 -20.16 -20.90
CA VAL A 423 28.01 -19.83 -21.30
C VAL A 423 27.25 -21.09 -21.70
N ASP A 424 26.27 -21.49 -20.90
CA ASP A 424 25.25 -22.44 -21.32
C ASP A 424 24.26 -21.72 -22.26
N ALA A 425 24.38 -21.97 -23.56
CA ALA A 425 23.57 -21.30 -24.57
C ALA A 425 22.08 -21.68 -24.51
N ALA A 426 21.76 -22.87 -24.05
CA ALA A 426 20.37 -23.35 -23.96
C ALA A 426 19.67 -22.70 -22.76
N LEU A 427 20.29 -22.68 -21.60
CA LEU A 427 19.79 -22.02 -20.40
C LEU A 427 19.70 -20.50 -20.63
N GLN A 428 20.76 -19.88 -21.18
CA GLN A 428 20.75 -18.46 -21.54
C GLN A 428 19.56 -18.08 -22.42
N ALA A 429 19.23 -18.88 -23.43
CA ALA A 429 18.09 -18.62 -24.30
C ALA A 429 16.75 -18.62 -23.53
N ARG A 430 16.57 -19.58 -22.62
CA ARG A 430 15.36 -19.67 -21.77
C ARG A 430 15.24 -18.52 -20.79
N VAL A 431 16.36 -18.12 -20.15
CA VAL A 431 16.41 -16.96 -19.27
C VAL A 431 16.14 -15.66 -20.05
N ALA A 432 16.69 -15.52 -21.25
CA ALA A 432 16.41 -14.39 -22.13
C ALA A 432 14.93 -14.32 -22.55
N ASN A 433 14.28 -15.48 -22.80
CA ASN A 433 12.85 -15.54 -23.09
C ASN A 433 12.02 -15.01 -21.90
N TYR A 434 12.37 -15.38 -20.68
CA TYR A 434 11.73 -14.88 -19.47
C TYR A 434 11.88 -13.35 -19.35
N ILE A 435 13.09 -12.83 -19.52
CA ILE A 435 13.35 -11.37 -19.48
C ILE A 435 12.51 -10.63 -20.53
N ARG A 436 12.42 -11.13 -21.78
CA ARG A 436 11.59 -10.51 -22.83
C ARG A 436 10.11 -10.49 -22.46
N ALA A 437 9.60 -11.60 -21.91
CA ALA A 437 8.18 -11.72 -21.50
C ALA A 437 7.80 -10.77 -20.37
N LYS A 438 8.76 -10.33 -19.54
CA LYS A 438 8.53 -9.39 -18.41
C LYS A 438 8.74 -7.93 -18.78
N GLN A 439 9.07 -7.59 -20.03
CA GLN A 439 9.18 -6.19 -20.45
C GLN A 439 7.81 -5.49 -20.39
N ALA A 440 7.75 -4.38 -19.66
CA ALA A 440 6.50 -3.65 -19.49
C ALA A 440 6.20 -2.70 -20.66
N ALA A 441 4.96 -2.23 -20.76
CA ALA A 441 4.50 -1.31 -21.80
C ALA A 441 5.27 0.03 -21.86
N HIS A 442 5.95 0.43 -20.79
CA HIS A 442 6.82 1.61 -20.77
C HIS A 442 8.22 1.37 -21.35
N GLY A 443 8.46 0.20 -21.92
CA GLY A 443 9.71 -0.18 -22.60
C GLY A 443 10.81 -0.76 -21.71
N GLY A 444 10.75 -0.57 -20.41
CA GLY A 444 11.71 -1.12 -19.44
C GLY A 444 11.13 -2.24 -18.57
N TRP A 445 11.86 -2.56 -17.49
CA TRP A 445 11.48 -3.57 -16.51
C TRP A 445 11.25 -2.90 -15.15
N PRO A 446 10.07 -3.12 -14.55
CA PRO A 446 9.77 -2.64 -13.19
C PRO A 446 10.36 -3.58 -12.14
N LEU A 447 10.41 -3.13 -10.87
CA LEU A 447 10.84 -3.93 -9.73
C LEU A 447 9.72 -4.84 -9.17
N TYR A 448 8.47 -4.61 -9.56
CA TYR A 448 7.31 -5.40 -9.17
C TYR A 448 6.20 -5.26 -10.22
N TYR A 449 5.23 -6.16 -10.22
CA TYR A 449 4.13 -6.17 -11.19
C TYR A 449 3.37 -4.83 -11.20
N GLY A 450 3.21 -4.24 -12.37
CA GLY A 450 2.53 -2.96 -12.55
C GLY A 450 3.29 -1.73 -12.03
N GLY A 451 4.55 -1.91 -11.56
CA GLY A 451 5.39 -0.83 -11.07
C GLY A 451 5.92 0.10 -12.16
N ASP A 452 6.52 1.21 -11.75
CA ASP A 452 7.20 2.16 -12.62
C ASP A 452 8.47 1.54 -13.22
N HIS A 453 8.92 2.12 -14.34
CA HIS A 453 10.21 1.78 -14.96
C HIS A 453 11.37 1.93 -13.97
N ASP A 454 12.12 0.86 -13.68
CA ASP A 454 13.40 0.95 -12.98
C ASP A 454 14.57 1.03 -13.96
N LEU A 455 15.41 2.03 -13.78
CA LEU A 455 16.53 2.29 -14.68
C LEU A 455 17.63 1.23 -14.56
N SER A 456 17.96 0.81 -13.34
CA SER A 456 19.03 -0.13 -13.05
C SER A 456 18.69 -1.54 -13.53
N CYS A 457 17.47 -1.99 -13.25
CA CYS A 457 16.93 -3.25 -13.75
C CYS A 457 16.92 -3.24 -15.30
N SER A 458 16.39 -2.17 -15.91
CA SER A 458 16.28 -2.06 -17.37
C SER A 458 17.63 -2.07 -18.09
N VAL A 459 18.66 -1.44 -17.53
CA VAL A 459 20.02 -1.48 -18.09
C VAL A 459 20.62 -2.89 -18.02
N LYS A 460 20.45 -3.61 -16.91
CA LYS A 460 20.91 -4.99 -16.77
C LYS A 460 20.17 -5.92 -17.74
N CYS A 461 18.85 -5.81 -17.83
CA CYS A 461 18.03 -6.60 -18.75
C CYS A 461 18.43 -6.37 -20.22
N TYR A 462 18.55 -5.11 -20.63
CA TYR A 462 19.02 -4.76 -21.98
C TYR A 462 20.38 -5.39 -22.26
N TYR A 463 21.33 -5.29 -21.31
CA TYR A 463 22.67 -5.84 -21.50
C TYR A 463 22.64 -7.36 -21.59
N ALA A 464 21.89 -8.04 -20.73
CA ALA A 464 21.71 -9.49 -20.74
C ALA A 464 21.12 -9.98 -22.06
N LEU A 465 20.08 -9.31 -22.57
CA LEU A 465 19.47 -9.63 -23.87
C LEU A 465 20.46 -9.45 -25.03
N LYS A 466 21.24 -8.37 -25.02
CA LYS A 466 22.28 -8.14 -26.02
C LYS A 466 23.40 -9.20 -25.96
N LEU A 467 23.81 -9.63 -24.77
CA LEU A 467 24.75 -10.76 -24.57
C LEU A 467 24.16 -12.09 -25.07
N ALA A 468 22.85 -12.30 -24.88
CA ALA A 468 22.14 -13.46 -25.40
C ALA A 468 22.07 -13.47 -26.93
N GLY A 469 22.23 -12.33 -27.58
CA GLY A 469 22.31 -12.20 -29.04
C GLY A 469 21.18 -11.42 -29.68
N ASP A 470 20.37 -10.69 -28.89
CA ASP A 470 19.29 -9.86 -29.43
C ASP A 470 19.85 -8.73 -30.28
N ASP A 471 19.20 -8.50 -31.42
CA ASP A 471 19.54 -7.40 -32.31
C ASP A 471 19.15 -6.07 -31.67
N VAL A 472 20.07 -5.12 -31.67
CA VAL A 472 19.85 -3.79 -31.10
C VAL A 472 18.73 -3.00 -31.79
N ASP A 473 18.37 -3.37 -33.00
CA ASP A 473 17.31 -2.77 -33.80
C ASP A 473 15.98 -3.57 -33.69
N ALA A 474 15.95 -4.65 -32.92
CA ALA A 474 14.72 -5.36 -32.63
C ALA A 474 13.74 -4.44 -31.84
N PRO A 475 12.42 -4.50 -32.10
CA PRO A 475 11.45 -3.55 -31.53
C PRO A 475 11.53 -3.42 -30.01
N HIS A 476 11.65 -4.54 -29.28
CA HIS A 476 11.75 -4.54 -27.82
C HIS A 476 13.07 -3.90 -27.33
N MET A 477 14.18 -4.09 -28.05
CA MET A 477 15.47 -3.48 -27.72
C MET A 477 15.49 -1.96 -28.01
N VAL A 478 14.88 -1.53 -29.11
CA VAL A 478 14.69 -0.10 -29.43
C VAL A 478 13.87 0.57 -28.36
N HIS A 479 12.72 -0.02 -27.99
CA HIS A 479 11.82 0.51 -26.96
C HIS A 479 12.53 0.61 -25.60
N ALA A 480 13.31 -0.41 -25.21
CA ALA A 480 14.09 -0.38 -23.98
C ALA A 480 15.16 0.72 -23.99
N ARG A 481 15.89 0.84 -25.10
CA ARG A 481 16.93 1.86 -25.26
C ARG A 481 16.37 3.28 -25.16
N GLU A 482 15.26 3.56 -25.82
CA GLU A 482 14.59 4.87 -25.74
C GLU A 482 14.12 5.18 -24.34
N ALA A 483 13.51 4.22 -23.64
CA ALA A 483 13.05 4.35 -22.28
C ALA A 483 14.19 4.60 -21.28
N ILE A 484 15.34 3.93 -21.46
CA ILE A 484 16.56 4.11 -20.65
C ILE A 484 17.15 5.51 -20.90
N LEU A 485 17.32 5.91 -22.15
CA LEU A 485 17.89 7.21 -22.50
C LEU A 485 17.04 8.39 -22.03
N ALA A 486 15.71 8.26 -22.11
CA ALA A 486 14.77 9.27 -21.62
C ALA A 486 14.89 9.52 -20.09
N ARG A 487 15.50 8.58 -19.37
CA ARG A 487 15.72 8.66 -17.90
C ARG A 487 17.17 8.97 -17.52
N GLY A 488 17.97 9.44 -18.46
CA GLY A 488 19.34 9.87 -18.23
C GLY A 488 20.41 8.84 -18.61
N GLY A 489 20.00 7.65 -19.08
CA GLY A 489 20.89 6.61 -19.57
C GLY A 489 21.64 5.83 -18.49
N ALA A 490 22.47 4.88 -18.91
CA ALA A 490 23.18 3.95 -18.04
C ALA A 490 24.21 4.61 -17.09
N GLY A 491 24.48 5.89 -17.23
CA GLY A 491 25.31 6.64 -16.29
C GLY A 491 24.61 7.08 -15.00
N GLN A 492 23.30 6.84 -14.85
CA GLN A 492 22.49 7.23 -13.68
C GLN A 492 21.93 6.02 -12.89
N VAL A 493 22.48 4.83 -13.12
CA VAL A 493 22.07 3.60 -12.44
C VAL A 493 22.65 3.53 -11.03
N ASN A 494 22.10 2.61 -10.20
CA ASN A 494 22.57 2.36 -8.84
C ASN A 494 23.99 1.76 -8.79
N VAL A 495 24.59 1.75 -7.59
CA VAL A 495 25.96 1.31 -7.38
C VAL A 495 26.21 -0.14 -7.79
N PHE A 496 25.28 -1.06 -7.54
CA PHE A 496 25.44 -2.46 -7.95
C PHE A 496 25.49 -2.61 -9.47
N THR A 497 24.65 -1.89 -10.18
CA THR A 497 24.69 -1.85 -11.66
C THR A 497 25.98 -1.20 -12.17
N LEU A 498 26.49 -0.15 -11.49
CA LEU A 498 27.78 0.45 -11.83
C LEU A 498 28.94 -0.56 -11.64
N ILE A 499 28.91 -1.40 -10.61
CA ILE A 499 29.91 -2.46 -10.41
C ILE A 499 29.88 -3.44 -11.58
N ALA A 500 28.71 -3.97 -11.93
CA ALA A 500 28.58 -4.87 -13.09
C ALA A 500 29.06 -4.21 -14.40
N LEU A 501 28.69 -2.96 -14.66
CA LEU A 501 29.16 -2.22 -15.83
C LEU A 501 30.68 -1.99 -15.79
N ALA A 502 31.29 -1.77 -14.63
CA ALA A 502 32.72 -1.60 -14.49
C ALA A 502 33.48 -2.92 -14.74
N GLN A 503 32.97 -4.05 -14.22
CA GLN A 503 33.52 -5.37 -14.49
C GLN A 503 33.50 -5.70 -15.99
N PHE A 504 32.48 -5.27 -16.72
CA PHE A 504 32.39 -5.44 -18.17
C PHE A 504 33.06 -4.31 -19.00
N GLY A 505 33.75 -3.39 -18.34
CA GLY A 505 34.48 -2.29 -19.02
C GLY A 505 33.58 -1.25 -19.70
N GLN A 506 32.29 -1.19 -19.31
CA GLN A 506 31.35 -0.21 -19.86
C GLN A 506 31.48 1.15 -19.18
N VAL A 507 31.87 1.17 -17.92
CA VAL A 507 32.26 2.38 -17.18
C VAL A 507 33.66 2.19 -16.57
N PRO A 508 34.43 3.27 -16.33
CA PRO A 508 35.68 3.13 -15.63
C PRO A 508 35.47 2.81 -14.13
N TRP A 509 36.35 2.06 -13.49
CA TRP A 509 36.31 1.72 -12.07
C TRP A 509 36.18 2.93 -11.11
N ARG A 510 36.52 4.15 -11.59
CA ARG A 510 36.29 5.38 -10.84
C ARG A 510 34.79 5.74 -10.69
N ALA A 511 33.90 5.11 -11.46
CA ALA A 511 32.44 5.27 -11.34
C ALA A 511 31.86 4.58 -10.09
N VAL A 512 32.51 3.51 -9.64
CA VAL A 512 32.11 2.74 -8.46
C VAL A 512 32.64 3.44 -7.20
N PRO A 513 31.86 3.60 -6.11
CA PRO A 513 32.36 4.12 -4.84
C PRO A 513 33.54 3.34 -4.29
N PHE A 514 34.39 4.00 -3.50
CA PHE A 514 35.57 3.37 -2.89
C PHE A 514 35.16 2.39 -1.79
N ILE A 515 35.42 1.11 -2.04
CA ILE A 515 35.02 -0.01 -1.15
C ILE A 515 36.28 -0.86 -0.90
N PRO A 516 37.17 -0.47 0.04
CA PRO A 516 38.45 -1.14 0.23
C PRO A 516 38.29 -2.45 1.01
N VAL A 517 38.95 -3.51 0.57
CA VAL A 517 39.02 -4.79 1.31
C VAL A 517 39.65 -4.65 2.71
N GLU A 518 40.39 -3.58 2.94
CA GLU A 518 41.01 -3.24 4.22
C GLU A 518 40.01 -3.02 5.36
N VAL A 519 38.72 -2.77 5.03
CA VAL A 519 37.61 -2.77 6.00
C VAL A 519 37.61 -4.07 6.84
N MET A 520 37.98 -5.19 6.24
CA MET A 520 38.11 -6.48 6.96
C MET A 520 39.11 -6.46 8.13
N LEU A 521 40.03 -5.51 8.17
CA LEU A 521 41.02 -5.36 9.24
C LEU A 521 40.65 -4.35 10.32
N MET A 522 39.54 -3.66 10.16
CA MET A 522 39.06 -2.69 11.14
C MET A 522 38.75 -3.37 12.48
N PRO A 523 38.99 -2.70 13.61
CA PRO A 523 38.57 -3.19 14.92
C PRO A 523 37.05 -3.10 15.07
N GLU A 524 36.43 -3.94 15.86
CA GLU A 524 34.97 -3.98 16.10
C GLU A 524 34.41 -2.67 16.64
N ALA A 525 35.19 -1.92 17.40
CA ALA A 525 34.80 -0.58 17.88
C ALA A 525 34.68 0.47 16.77
N SER A 526 35.12 0.18 15.54
CA SER A 526 34.97 1.14 14.40
C SER A 526 33.50 1.33 14.05
N PRO A 527 33.05 2.57 13.83
CA PRO A 527 31.69 2.83 13.34
C PRO A 527 31.39 2.24 11.95
N PHE A 528 32.43 1.89 11.19
CA PHE A 528 32.33 1.26 9.87
C PHE A 528 32.71 -0.22 9.88
N HIS A 529 32.75 -0.86 11.06
CA HIS A 529 33.05 -2.29 11.13
C HIS A 529 31.90 -3.09 10.47
N LEU A 530 32.26 -4.19 9.82
CA LEU A 530 31.33 -5.06 9.08
C LEU A 530 30.15 -5.55 9.94
N SER A 531 30.36 -5.71 11.26
CA SER A 531 29.29 -6.10 12.18
C SER A 531 28.13 -5.10 12.34
N LYS A 532 28.32 -3.88 11.85
CA LYS A 532 27.30 -2.82 11.96
C LYS A 532 26.26 -2.83 10.83
N VAL A 533 26.45 -3.69 9.84
CA VAL A 533 25.51 -3.89 8.73
C VAL A 533 24.84 -5.27 8.86
N SER A 534 23.67 -5.46 8.21
CA SER A 534 22.90 -6.70 8.21
C SER A 534 23.67 -7.90 7.63
N TYR A 535 23.19 -9.11 7.91
CA TYR A 535 23.85 -10.32 7.40
C TYR A 535 23.89 -10.37 5.87
N TRP A 536 22.78 -10.03 5.22
CA TRP A 536 22.72 -9.99 3.74
C TRP A 536 23.69 -8.97 3.15
N SER A 537 23.85 -7.83 3.81
CA SER A 537 24.87 -6.86 3.41
C SER A 537 26.28 -7.42 3.61
N ARG A 538 26.57 -8.07 4.74
CA ARG A 538 27.88 -8.70 5.00
C ARG A 538 28.23 -9.75 3.94
N THR A 539 27.29 -10.65 3.64
CA THR A 539 27.52 -11.75 2.68
C THR A 539 27.70 -11.28 1.23
N VAL A 540 27.04 -10.18 0.85
CA VAL A 540 27.22 -9.57 -0.46
C VAL A 540 28.50 -8.72 -0.54
N MET A 541 28.77 -7.91 0.50
CA MET A 541 29.87 -6.95 0.49
C MET A 541 31.26 -7.61 0.57
N VAL A 542 31.43 -8.66 1.37
CA VAL A 542 32.76 -9.26 1.59
C VAL A 542 33.39 -9.78 0.29
N PRO A 543 32.67 -10.57 -0.55
CA PRO A 543 33.24 -10.94 -1.85
C PRO A 543 33.41 -9.74 -2.79
N LEU A 544 32.51 -8.72 -2.76
CA LEU A 544 32.68 -7.49 -3.53
C LEU A 544 33.94 -6.70 -3.11
N PHE A 545 34.35 -6.72 -1.85
CA PHE A 545 35.63 -6.12 -1.44
C PHE A 545 36.81 -6.74 -2.17
N ILE A 546 36.79 -8.07 -2.40
CA ILE A 546 37.82 -8.75 -3.19
C ILE A 546 37.77 -8.30 -4.65
N LEU A 547 36.59 -8.41 -5.29
CA LEU A 547 36.38 -8.11 -6.69
C LEU A 547 36.73 -6.65 -7.04
N THR A 548 36.31 -5.68 -6.22
CA THR A 548 36.60 -4.25 -6.41
C THR A 548 38.07 -3.92 -6.17
N SER A 549 38.71 -4.53 -5.16
CA SER A 549 40.13 -4.30 -4.87
C SER A 549 41.05 -4.92 -5.91
N LEU A 550 40.66 -6.00 -6.57
CA LEU A 550 41.34 -6.61 -7.70
C LEU A 550 41.01 -5.91 -9.03
N ARG A 551 39.93 -5.10 -9.05
CA ARG A 551 39.40 -4.45 -10.28
C ARG A 551 39.17 -5.47 -11.38
N THR A 552 38.43 -6.51 -11.03
CA THR A 552 38.21 -7.68 -11.87
C THR A 552 37.51 -7.31 -13.20
N MET A 553 37.83 -8.05 -14.24
CA MET A 553 37.28 -7.80 -15.57
C MET A 553 36.66 -9.05 -16.14
N ALA A 554 35.43 -8.94 -16.61
CA ALA A 554 34.69 -10.00 -17.27
C ALA A 554 35.41 -10.51 -18.52
N ARG A 555 35.38 -11.80 -18.73
CA ARG A 555 35.93 -12.41 -19.96
C ARG A 555 35.22 -11.94 -21.21
N ASN A 556 33.87 -11.77 -21.11
CA ASN A 556 33.02 -11.25 -22.19
C ASN A 556 33.44 -11.79 -23.59
N PRO A 557 33.36 -13.10 -23.83
CA PRO A 557 33.97 -13.75 -24.99
C PRO A 557 33.49 -13.21 -26.35
N LYS A 558 32.31 -12.59 -26.37
CA LYS A 558 31.72 -11.96 -27.57
C LYS A 558 32.06 -10.46 -27.71
N GLY A 559 32.70 -9.85 -26.72
CA GLY A 559 33.05 -8.44 -26.73
C GLY A 559 31.85 -7.47 -26.81
N VAL A 560 30.69 -7.88 -26.27
CA VAL A 560 29.45 -7.08 -26.31
C VAL A 560 29.57 -5.87 -25.41
N ASN A 561 29.12 -4.71 -25.89
CA ASN A 561 29.11 -3.46 -25.15
C ASN A 561 27.72 -2.79 -25.24
N VAL A 562 27.45 -1.79 -24.37
CA VAL A 562 26.19 -1.04 -24.30
C VAL A 562 26.42 0.48 -24.38
N ARG A 563 27.36 0.91 -25.23
CA ARG A 563 27.72 2.33 -25.41
C ARG A 563 26.53 3.19 -25.81
N GLU A 564 25.57 2.64 -26.54
CA GLU A 564 24.33 3.28 -26.97
C GLU A 564 23.37 3.65 -25.83
N LEU A 565 23.58 3.12 -24.63
CA LEU A 565 22.74 3.46 -23.46
C LEU A 565 23.24 4.69 -22.70
N PHE A 566 24.34 5.31 -23.08
CA PHE A 566 24.92 6.45 -22.37
C PHE A 566 24.58 7.75 -23.06
N THR A 567 23.99 8.69 -22.31
CA THR A 567 23.74 10.08 -22.78
C THR A 567 25.04 10.93 -22.83
N ILE A 568 25.97 10.60 -21.96
CA ILE A 568 27.33 11.20 -21.93
C ILE A 568 28.34 10.05 -21.98
N PRO A 569 29.35 10.08 -22.82
CA PRO A 569 30.39 9.06 -22.84
C PRO A 569 30.95 8.81 -21.42
N PRO A 570 31.05 7.55 -20.95
CA PRO A 570 31.48 7.25 -19.59
C PRO A 570 32.82 7.82 -19.17
N GLU A 571 33.72 7.99 -20.14
CA GLU A 571 35.06 8.59 -19.94
C GLU A 571 34.95 10.08 -19.59
N GLN A 572 33.90 10.77 -20.05
CA GLN A 572 33.67 12.21 -19.85
C GLN A 572 32.77 12.48 -18.63
N GLN A 573 31.95 11.49 -18.19
CA GLN A 573 31.09 11.64 -17.02
C GLN A 573 31.96 11.70 -15.75
N ARG A 574 31.77 12.77 -14.96
CA ARG A 574 32.53 13.00 -13.72
C ARG A 574 31.83 12.50 -12.46
N ASP A 575 30.52 12.56 -12.48
CA ASP A 575 29.67 12.19 -11.32
C ASP A 575 28.68 11.09 -11.71
N PHE A 576 28.82 9.92 -11.07
CA PHE A 576 27.94 8.77 -11.28
C PHE A 576 26.99 8.55 -10.09
N VAL A 577 27.34 9.05 -8.90
CA VAL A 577 26.54 8.92 -7.69
C VAL A 577 26.33 10.30 -7.08
N PRO A 578 25.30 11.05 -7.50
CA PRO A 578 25.05 12.40 -7.01
C PRO A 578 24.59 12.40 -5.54
N ALA A 579 25.19 13.26 -4.72
CA ALA A 579 24.81 13.42 -3.32
C ALA A 579 23.57 14.32 -3.18
N GLN A 580 22.56 13.85 -2.49
CA GLN A 580 21.27 14.51 -2.31
C GLN A 580 21.22 15.42 -1.06
N ASN A 581 22.06 15.14 -0.04
CA ASN A 581 22.08 15.88 1.22
C ASN A 581 23.53 16.17 1.68
N ASN A 582 23.65 16.96 2.77
CA ASN A 582 24.97 17.39 3.25
C ASN A 582 25.82 16.24 3.83
N LEU A 583 25.20 15.25 4.44
CA LEU A 583 25.91 14.09 4.99
C LEU A 583 26.46 13.21 3.86
N GLN A 584 25.68 12.99 2.80
CA GLN A 584 26.14 12.29 1.59
C GLN A 584 27.28 13.05 0.89
N LYS A 585 27.25 14.41 0.89
CA LYS A 585 28.37 15.21 0.37
C LYS A 585 29.65 15.01 1.18
N LEU A 586 29.52 14.91 2.52
CA LEU A 586 30.65 14.60 3.39
C LEU A 586 31.21 13.20 3.08
N PHE A 587 30.38 12.18 3.01
CA PHE A 587 30.81 10.82 2.67
C PHE A 587 31.44 10.74 1.26
N LYS A 588 30.87 11.48 0.30
CA LYS A 588 31.48 11.61 -1.04
C LYS A 588 32.87 12.26 -0.99
N GLY A 589 33.06 13.23 -0.11
CA GLY A 589 34.37 13.81 0.16
C GLY A 589 35.35 12.78 0.73
N LEU A 590 34.89 11.94 1.67
CA LEU A 590 35.67 10.84 2.21
C LEU A 590 35.97 9.76 1.18
N ASP A 591 35.06 9.46 0.25
CA ASP A 591 35.29 8.57 -0.91
C ASP A 591 36.45 9.07 -1.79
N VAL A 592 36.41 10.34 -2.17
CA VAL A 592 37.49 10.95 -2.96
C VAL A 592 38.83 10.91 -2.23
N LEU A 593 38.82 11.20 -0.93
CA LEU A 593 40.02 11.12 -0.09
C LEU A 593 40.56 9.69 0.00
N GLY A 594 39.68 8.72 0.25
CA GLY A 594 40.04 7.30 0.33
C GLY A 594 40.72 6.80 -0.95
N ARG A 595 40.15 7.14 -2.13
CA ARG A 595 40.75 6.83 -3.45
C ARG A 595 42.12 7.44 -3.62
N SER A 596 42.31 8.66 -3.11
CA SER A 596 43.61 9.34 -3.21
C SER A 596 44.68 8.65 -2.37
N PHE A 597 44.32 8.03 -1.27
CA PHE A 597 45.21 7.26 -0.40
C PHE A 597 45.33 5.77 -0.78
N GLU A 598 44.45 5.23 -1.58
CA GLU A 598 44.48 3.82 -2.00
C GLU A 598 45.85 3.36 -2.55
N PRO A 599 46.54 4.12 -3.43
CA PRO A 599 47.84 3.72 -3.95
C PRO A 599 48.94 3.64 -2.88
N LEU A 600 48.73 4.27 -1.72
CA LEU A 600 49.69 4.28 -0.61
C LEU A 600 49.52 3.08 0.32
N ILE A 601 48.47 2.27 0.19
CA ILE A 601 48.24 1.09 1.00
C ILE A 601 49.30 0.03 0.67
N PRO A 602 50.10 -0.43 1.66
CA PRO A 602 51.13 -1.43 1.40
C PRO A 602 50.51 -2.76 0.93
N GLN A 603 51.14 -3.39 -0.06
CA GLN A 603 50.66 -4.63 -0.66
C GLN A 603 50.48 -5.77 0.35
N PHE A 604 51.26 -5.80 1.42
CA PHE A 604 51.12 -6.85 2.45
C PHE A 604 49.84 -6.66 3.28
N VAL A 605 49.40 -5.40 3.50
CA VAL A 605 48.14 -5.08 4.19
C VAL A 605 46.98 -5.55 3.33
N ARG A 606 46.95 -5.19 2.05
CA ARG A 606 45.93 -5.61 1.09
C ARG A 606 45.83 -7.14 0.99
N LYS A 607 46.97 -7.85 0.86
CA LYS A 607 47.01 -9.30 0.82
C LYS A 607 46.46 -9.93 2.11
N ARG A 608 46.79 -9.35 3.28
CA ARG A 608 46.26 -9.82 4.57
C ARG A 608 44.73 -9.59 4.67
N ALA A 609 44.24 -8.47 4.17
CA ALA A 609 42.80 -8.15 4.13
C ALA A 609 42.05 -9.12 3.21
N ILE A 610 42.57 -9.36 1.99
CA ILE A 610 42.01 -10.35 1.04
C ILE A 610 41.98 -11.76 1.71
N LYS A 611 43.08 -12.19 2.38
CA LYS A 611 43.11 -13.50 3.05
C LYS A 611 42.07 -13.59 4.18
N LYS A 612 41.84 -12.50 4.91
CA LYS A 612 40.79 -12.45 5.95
C LYS A 612 39.41 -12.53 5.35
N ALA A 613 39.14 -11.81 4.21
CA ALA A 613 37.88 -11.89 3.48
C ALA A 613 37.62 -13.31 2.93
N GLU A 614 38.64 -13.93 2.33
CA GLU A 614 38.60 -15.30 1.83
C GLU A 614 38.25 -16.29 2.97
N SER A 615 38.93 -16.22 4.11
CA SER A 615 38.65 -17.09 5.28
C SER A 615 37.24 -16.89 5.79
N TRP A 616 36.77 -15.62 5.86
CA TRP A 616 35.42 -15.29 6.30
C TRP A 616 34.35 -15.88 5.37
N ILE A 617 34.58 -15.85 4.03
CA ILE A 617 33.72 -16.48 3.03
C ILE A 617 33.63 -17.99 3.25
N ILE A 618 34.80 -18.64 3.32
CA ILE A 618 34.91 -20.12 3.46
C ILE A 618 34.20 -20.63 4.71
N GLU A 619 34.32 -19.90 5.83
CA GLU A 619 33.65 -20.25 7.10
C GLU A 619 32.11 -20.22 6.99
N ARG A 620 31.56 -19.47 6.03
CA ARG A 620 30.11 -19.25 5.90
C ARG A 620 29.48 -19.88 4.66
N LEU A 621 30.22 -20.74 3.97
CA LEU A 621 29.64 -21.58 2.93
C LEU A 621 28.73 -22.65 3.55
N ASN A 622 27.54 -22.81 2.99
CA ASN A 622 26.51 -23.74 3.44
C ASN A 622 26.32 -24.89 2.41
N GLY A 623 27.42 -25.40 1.85
CA GLY A 623 27.37 -26.43 0.82
C GLY A 623 26.60 -25.96 -0.42
N THR A 624 25.64 -26.75 -0.86
CA THR A 624 24.79 -26.42 -2.03
C THR A 624 23.77 -25.34 -1.81
N ASP A 625 23.60 -24.79 -0.60
CA ASP A 625 22.79 -23.60 -0.35
C ASP A 625 23.59 -22.30 -0.46
N GLY A 626 24.90 -22.40 -0.60
CA GLY A 626 25.78 -21.27 -0.82
C GLY A 626 25.91 -20.32 0.39
N ILE A 627 26.62 -19.20 0.20
CA ILE A 627 26.82 -18.22 1.28
C ILE A 627 25.55 -17.35 1.44
N GLY A 628 25.08 -17.25 2.68
CA GLY A 628 23.89 -16.45 3.01
C GLY A 628 22.62 -16.91 2.30
N ALA A 629 22.71 -18.00 1.54
CA ALA A 629 21.64 -18.64 0.77
C ALA A 629 20.83 -17.64 -0.13
N ILE A 630 21.51 -16.60 -0.65
CA ILE A 630 20.95 -15.59 -1.55
C ILE A 630 21.82 -15.39 -2.80
N PHE A 631 21.16 -15.26 -3.97
CA PHE A 631 21.82 -15.13 -5.27
C PHE A 631 22.94 -14.06 -5.32
N PRO A 632 22.74 -12.79 -4.87
CA PRO A 632 23.78 -11.78 -4.97
C PRO A 632 25.07 -12.11 -4.20
N ALA A 633 24.95 -12.81 -3.07
CA ALA A 633 26.11 -13.25 -2.31
C ALA A 633 26.84 -14.40 -3.02
N MET A 634 26.08 -15.39 -3.51
CA MET A 634 26.63 -16.56 -4.20
C MET A 634 27.36 -16.19 -5.50
N VAL A 635 26.78 -15.32 -6.35
CA VAL A 635 27.40 -14.90 -7.60
C VAL A 635 28.72 -14.17 -7.35
N ASN A 636 28.74 -13.26 -6.37
CA ASN A 636 29.96 -12.54 -6.01
C ASN A 636 31.03 -13.47 -5.45
N VAL A 637 30.67 -14.51 -4.66
CA VAL A 637 31.62 -15.53 -4.18
C VAL A 637 32.15 -16.38 -5.30
N TYR A 638 31.30 -16.85 -6.22
CA TYR A 638 31.69 -17.64 -7.37
C TYR A 638 32.71 -16.93 -8.23
N GLU A 639 32.49 -15.65 -8.49
CA GLU A 639 33.41 -14.77 -9.21
C GLU A 639 34.71 -14.54 -8.42
N ALA A 640 34.61 -14.20 -7.12
CA ALA A 640 35.76 -13.91 -6.27
C ALA A 640 36.68 -15.14 -6.11
N LEU A 641 36.15 -16.36 -5.91
CA LEU A 641 36.93 -17.58 -5.84
C LEU A 641 37.68 -17.84 -7.15
N GLY A 642 37.02 -17.59 -8.30
CA GLY A 642 37.67 -17.67 -9.62
C GLY A 642 38.84 -16.72 -9.77
N GLU A 643 38.72 -15.48 -9.34
CA GLU A 643 39.76 -14.43 -9.39
C GLU A 643 40.89 -14.69 -8.37
N LEU A 644 40.59 -15.38 -7.27
CA LEU A 644 41.58 -15.84 -6.31
C LEU A 644 42.36 -17.09 -6.78
N GLY A 645 41.96 -17.66 -7.93
CA GLY A 645 42.67 -18.79 -8.57
C GLY A 645 42.16 -20.18 -8.21
N TYR A 646 40.98 -20.28 -7.58
CA TYR A 646 40.33 -21.58 -7.35
C TYR A 646 39.85 -22.15 -8.70
N PRO A 647 40.25 -23.38 -9.08
CA PRO A 647 39.78 -24.00 -10.31
C PRO A 647 38.28 -24.34 -10.23
N ALA A 648 37.62 -24.51 -11.36
CA ALA A 648 36.17 -24.72 -11.42
C ALA A 648 35.71 -25.98 -10.67
N ASP A 649 36.54 -27.02 -10.62
CA ASP A 649 36.32 -28.29 -9.92
C ASP A 649 36.70 -28.27 -8.44
N HIS A 650 37.19 -27.16 -7.92
CA HIS A 650 37.44 -27.04 -6.49
C HIS A 650 36.13 -27.11 -5.70
N PRO A 651 36.05 -27.89 -4.60
CA PRO A 651 34.79 -28.11 -3.87
C PRO A 651 34.01 -26.81 -3.57
N TYR A 652 34.65 -25.81 -3.01
CA TYR A 652 33.99 -24.52 -2.68
C TYR A 652 33.37 -23.83 -3.90
N ARG A 653 34.09 -23.87 -5.04
CA ARG A 653 33.58 -23.23 -6.25
C ARG A 653 32.53 -24.07 -6.96
N ALA A 654 32.69 -25.40 -6.98
CA ALA A 654 31.71 -26.32 -7.56
C ALA A 654 30.39 -26.30 -6.76
N GLU A 655 30.45 -26.32 -5.43
CA GLU A 655 29.27 -26.21 -4.56
C GLU A 655 28.55 -24.86 -4.74
N THR A 656 29.29 -23.73 -4.79
CA THR A 656 28.70 -22.41 -5.07
C THR A 656 28.05 -22.34 -6.45
N ARG A 657 28.64 -23.01 -7.45
CA ARG A 657 28.04 -23.10 -8.79
C ARG A 657 26.74 -23.90 -8.74
N GLN A 658 26.72 -25.03 -8.06
CA GLN A 658 25.52 -25.85 -7.89
C GLN A 658 24.43 -25.06 -7.15
N ALA A 659 24.78 -24.32 -6.10
CA ALA A 659 23.84 -23.45 -5.38
C ALA A 659 23.17 -22.40 -6.30
N LEU A 660 23.93 -21.81 -7.24
CA LEU A 660 23.40 -20.88 -8.23
C LEU A 660 22.49 -21.57 -9.26
N ASP A 661 22.85 -22.79 -9.68
CA ASP A 661 22.06 -23.57 -10.65
C ASP A 661 20.74 -24.05 -10.02
N ASP A 662 20.73 -24.38 -8.72
CA ASP A 662 19.54 -24.81 -7.97
C ASP A 662 18.50 -23.68 -7.78
N LEU A 663 18.87 -22.41 -8.03
CA LEU A 663 17.95 -21.27 -8.06
C LEU A 663 17.21 -21.13 -9.40
N VAL A 664 17.62 -21.88 -10.43
CA VAL A 664 16.94 -21.84 -11.74
C VAL A 664 15.60 -22.56 -11.64
N TYR A 665 14.55 -21.90 -12.03
CA TYR A 665 13.18 -22.43 -12.09
C TYR A 665 12.68 -22.43 -13.53
N GLU A 666 12.35 -23.61 -14.05
CA GLU A 666 12.02 -23.79 -15.46
C GLU A 666 10.51 -23.69 -15.71
N HIS A 667 10.13 -22.90 -16.71
CA HIS A 667 8.76 -22.71 -17.20
C HIS A 667 8.68 -23.01 -18.71
N GLY A 668 8.73 -24.25 -19.09
CA GLY A 668 8.69 -24.65 -20.51
C GLY A 668 9.88 -24.09 -21.30
N ASP A 669 9.64 -23.13 -22.20
CA ASP A 669 10.67 -22.46 -23.02
C ASP A 669 11.30 -21.25 -22.33
N MET A 670 10.91 -20.96 -21.10
CA MET A 670 11.45 -19.91 -20.26
C MET A 670 12.13 -20.50 -19.02
N ALA A 671 13.03 -19.74 -18.41
CA ALA A 671 13.59 -20.03 -17.09
C ALA A 671 13.71 -18.74 -16.29
N ASN A 672 13.18 -18.77 -15.06
CA ASN A 672 13.42 -17.74 -14.07
C ASN A 672 14.63 -18.13 -13.22
N VAL A 673 15.31 -17.14 -12.66
CA VAL A 673 16.35 -17.35 -11.65
C VAL A 673 15.89 -16.69 -10.37
N GLN A 674 15.69 -17.50 -9.32
CA GLN A 674 15.18 -17.04 -8.04
C GLN A 674 16.29 -16.36 -7.22
N PRO A 675 15.96 -15.36 -6.38
CA PRO A 675 16.93 -14.73 -5.49
C PRO A 675 17.33 -15.62 -4.32
N CYS A 676 16.44 -16.51 -3.89
CA CYS A 676 16.57 -17.48 -2.81
C CYS A 676 15.44 -18.51 -2.90
N VAL A 677 15.44 -19.48 -2.02
CA VAL A 677 14.35 -20.44 -1.80
C VAL A 677 13.86 -20.34 -0.35
N SER A 678 12.58 -20.66 -0.09
CA SER A 678 11.91 -20.47 1.20
C SER A 678 11.29 -21.76 1.79
N PRO A 679 11.94 -22.92 1.73
CA PRO A 679 11.32 -24.19 2.12
C PRO A 679 10.93 -24.25 3.59
N VAL A 680 11.68 -23.61 4.47
CA VAL A 680 11.40 -23.58 5.90
C VAL A 680 10.20 -22.69 6.21
N TRP A 681 10.17 -21.50 5.63
CA TRP A 681 9.05 -20.56 5.70
C TRP A 681 7.76 -21.15 5.11
N ASP A 682 7.82 -21.67 3.89
CA ASP A 682 6.67 -22.30 3.22
C ASP A 682 6.11 -23.47 4.04
N THR A 683 6.98 -24.31 4.61
CA THR A 683 6.55 -25.46 5.43
C THR A 683 5.91 -24.98 6.74
N GLY A 684 6.46 -23.98 7.40
CA GLY A 684 5.89 -23.39 8.62
C GLY A 684 4.49 -22.85 8.41
N LEU A 685 4.30 -22.05 7.37
CA LEU A 685 2.99 -21.44 7.06
C LEU A 685 1.97 -22.45 6.51
N ALA A 686 2.41 -23.40 5.66
CA ALA A 686 1.54 -24.47 5.19
C ALA A 686 1.00 -25.33 6.32
N THR A 687 1.85 -25.67 7.33
CA THR A 687 1.41 -26.42 8.51
C THR A 687 0.39 -25.65 9.33
N LEU A 688 0.56 -24.35 9.57
CA LEU A 688 -0.43 -23.51 10.27
C LEU A 688 -1.77 -23.46 9.53
N ALA A 689 -1.75 -23.31 8.20
CA ALA A 689 -2.96 -23.28 7.38
C ALA A 689 -3.70 -24.63 7.43
N LEU A 690 -2.98 -25.75 7.34
CA LEU A 690 -3.57 -27.10 7.45
C LEU A 690 -4.12 -27.39 8.85
N GLN A 691 -3.46 -26.94 9.91
CA GLN A 691 -3.96 -27.04 11.30
C GLN A 691 -5.30 -26.33 11.44
N GLU A 692 -5.44 -25.13 10.92
CA GLU A 692 -6.69 -24.37 10.93
C GLU A 692 -7.78 -25.04 10.08
N ALA A 693 -7.41 -25.50 8.87
CA ALA A 693 -8.35 -26.15 7.96
C ALA A 693 -8.90 -27.47 8.52
N ALA A 694 -8.08 -28.26 9.21
CA ALA A 694 -8.48 -29.50 9.86
C ALA A 694 -9.18 -29.27 11.21
N ASN A 695 -9.16 -28.05 11.74
CA ASN A 695 -9.59 -27.71 13.10
C ASN A 695 -8.95 -28.64 14.16
N THR A 696 -7.70 -29.03 13.92
CA THR A 696 -6.88 -29.85 14.82
C THR A 696 -5.40 -29.54 14.61
N GLY A 697 -4.61 -29.59 15.68
CA GLY A 697 -3.18 -29.32 15.61
C GLY A 697 -2.33 -30.43 14.96
N ASP A 698 -2.89 -31.61 14.71
CA ASP A 698 -2.10 -32.80 14.34
C ASP A 698 -2.82 -33.63 13.27
N THR A 699 -2.27 -33.56 12.04
CA THR A 699 -2.61 -34.46 10.92
C THR A 699 -1.34 -35.12 10.38
N PRO A 700 -1.41 -36.20 9.61
CA PRO A 700 -0.22 -36.86 9.03
C PRO A 700 0.66 -35.90 8.24
N GLU A 701 0.07 -35.00 7.45
CA GLU A 701 0.77 -34.03 6.60
C GLU A 701 1.47 -32.95 7.45
N VAL A 702 0.76 -32.43 8.45
CA VAL A 702 1.32 -31.47 9.42
C VAL A 702 2.49 -32.10 10.16
N ARG A 703 2.33 -33.35 10.63
CA ARG A 703 3.40 -34.08 11.33
C ARG A 703 4.62 -34.28 10.44
N ALA A 704 4.44 -34.71 9.19
CA ALA A 704 5.55 -34.87 8.25
C ALA A 704 6.33 -33.55 8.04
N GLY A 705 5.63 -32.43 7.89
CA GLY A 705 6.23 -31.10 7.78
C GLY A 705 7.00 -30.67 9.04
N LEU A 706 6.39 -30.87 10.22
CA LEU A 706 7.02 -30.48 11.48
C LEU A 706 8.22 -31.40 11.84
N ASP A 707 8.18 -32.66 11.48
CA ASP A 707 9.32 -33.58 11.66
C ASP A 707 10.50 -33.18 10.73
N TRP A 708 10.19 -32.79 9.49
CA TRP A 708 11.17 -32.24 8.56
C TRP A 708 11.81 -30.94 9.10
N LEU A 709 11.01 -30.04 9.66
CA LEU A 709 11.49 -28.82 10.31
C LEU A 709 12.28 -29.14 11.58
N SER A 710 11.82 -30.06 12.43
CA SER A 710 12.49 -30.42 13.69
C SER A 710 13.94 -30.88 13.47
N ALA A 711 14.22 -31.59 12.36
CA ALA A 711 15.55 -32.02 11.98
C ALA A 711 16.51 -30.87 11.58
N ARG A 712 15.98 -29.66 11.35
CA ARG A 712 16.71 -28.46 10.84
C ARG A 712 16.91 -27.36 11.88
N GLN A 713 16.51 -27.58 13.12
CA GLN A 713 16.77 -26.62 14.18
C GLN A 713 18.28 -26.44 14.40
N VAL A 714 18.77 -25.22 14.33
CA VAL A 714 20.18 -24.87 14.55
C VAL A 714 20.46 -24.87 16.05
N LEU A 715 21.15 -25.89 16.53
CA LEU A 715 21.41 -26.11 17.96
C LEU A 715 22.84 -25.77 18.36
N GLU A 716 23.78 -26.03 17.47
CA GLU A 716 25.22 -25.91 17.71
C GLU A 716 25.88 -25.28 16.49
N GLY A 717 26.96 -24.58 16.68
CA GLY A 717 27.75 -24.01 15.60
C GLY A 717 28.02 -22.52 15.78
N PRO A 718 28.97 -21.97 15.06
CA PRO A 718 29.27 -20.55 15.12
C PRO A 718 28.20 -19.78 14.36
N GLY A 719 27.29 -19.14 15.07
CA GLY A 719 26.35 -18.16 14.47
C GLY A 719 26.81 -16.73 14.71
N ASP A 720 26.49 -15.84 13.76
CA ASP A 720 26.89 -14.44 13.90
C ASP A 720 26.18 -13.74 15.08
N TRP A 721 25.00 -14.24 15.53
CA TRP A 721 24.31 -13.76 16.74
C TRP A 721 25.15 -13.90 18.02
N GLN A 722 26.02 -14.92 18.10
CA GLN A 722 26.84 -15.17 19.27
C GLN A 722 27.88 -14.08 19.53
N ARG A 723 28.19 -13.26 18.52
CA ARG A 723 29.07 -12.11 18.73
C ARG A 723 28.46 -11.11 19.72
N ASP A 724 27.17 -10.81 19.56
CA ASP A 724 26.47 -9.82 20.38
C ASP A 724 25.83 -10.50 21.63
N HIS A 725 25.56 -11.81 21.54
CA HIS A 725 24.96 -12.65 22.58
C HIS A 725 25.79 -13.94 22.83
N PRO A 726 27.02 -13.84 23.36
CA PRO A 726 27.97 -14.98 23.43
C PRO A 726 27.49 -16.15 24.29
N ASP A 727 26.61 -15.89 25.25
CA ASP A 727 26.04 -16.90 26.15
C ASP A 727 24.70 -17.47 25.68
N LEU A 728 24.16 -16.99 24.54
CA LEU A 728 22.87 -17.42 24.01
C LEU A 728 23.05 -18.68 23.16
N PRO A 729 22.53 -19.85 23.61
CA PRO A 729 22.61 -21.07 22.83
C PRO A 729 21.75 -20.97 21.56
N GLY A 730 22.03 -21.77 20.55
CA GLY A 730 21.21 -21.91 19.36
C GLY A 730 19.78 -22.40 19.67
N GLY A 731 18.87 -22.21 18.75
CA GLY A 731 17.47 -22.60 18.90
C GLY A 731 16.58 -22.19 17.70
N GLY A 732 17.13 -21.39 16.78
CA GLY A 732 16.39 -20.90 15.61
C GLY A 732 16.39 -21.84 14.41
N TRP A 733 15.65 -21.46 13.37
CA TRP A 733 15.66 -22.10 12.06
C TRP A 733 16.11 -21.11 10.99
N PRO A 734 16.85 -21.57 9.97
CA PRO A 734 17.13 -20.73 8.80
C PRO A 734 15.86 -20.58 7.95
N PHE A 735 15.81 -19.57 7.13
CA PHE A 735 14.73 -19.36 6.14
C PHE A 735 14.82 -20.36 4.96
N GLN A 736 16.04 -20.71 4.56
CA GLN A 736 16.37 -21.64 3.47
C GLN A 736 16.64 -23.05 4.01
N TYR A 737 17.07 -23.99 3.16
CA TYR A 737 17.43 -25.36 3.59
C TYR A 737 18.56 -25.37 4.60
N ALA A 738 19.60 -24.55 4.40
CA ALA A 738 20.69 -24.34 5.32
C ALA A 738 21.21 -22.90 5.24
N ASN A 739 21.30 -22.25 6.38
CA ASN A 739 21.93 -20.95 6.58
C ASN A 739 22.25 -20.76 8.06
N ASP A 740 22.99 -21.72 8.63
CA ASP A 740 23.15 -21.92 10.07
C ASP A 740 23.80 -20.75 10.80
N HIS A 741 24.58 -19.90 10.09
CA HIS A 741 25.14 -18.68 10.66
C HIS A 741 24.08 -17.59 10.92
N TYR A 742 22.94 -17.68 10.26
CA TYR A 742 21.90 -16.65 10.23
C TYR A 742 20.48 -17.25 10.34
N PRO A 743 20.13 -17.87 11.49
CA PRO A 743 18.76 -18.30 11.74
C PRO A 743 17.82 -17.11 11.72
N ASP A 744 16.61 -17.30 11.20
CA ASP A 744 15.58 -16.29 11.06
C ASP A 744 14.65 -16.28 12.28
N LEU A 745 14.37 -15.08 12.83
CA LEU A 745 13.51 -14.94 14.00
C LEU A 745 12.03 -15.11 13.65
N ASP A 746 11.61 -14.70 12.46
CA ASP A 746 10.23 -14.85 12.01
C ASP A 746 9.88 -16.33 11.76
N ASP A 747 10.72 -17.03 10.99
CA ASP A 747 10.60 -18.48 10.77
C ASP A 747 10.56 -19.25 12.07
N THR A 748 11.49 -18.93 12.97
CA THR A 748 11.58 -19.58 14.27
C THR A 748 10.31 -19.44 15.08
N ALA A 749 9.69 -18.26 15.06
CA ALA A 749 8.43 -18.00 15.76
C ALA A 749 7.26 -18.81 15.16
N VAL A 750 7.14 -18.81 13.83
CA VAL A 750 6.09 -19.53 13.08
C VAL A 750 6.19 -21.05 13.31
N ILE A 751 7.40 -21.61 13.20
CA ILE A 751 7.62 -23.05 13.35
C ILE A 751 7.33 -23.50 14.78
N ALA A 752 7.84 -22.79 15.78
CA ALA A 752 7.60 -23.13 17.18
C ALA A 752 6.10 -22.97 17.53
N TRP A 753 5.39 -22.02 16.93
CA TRP A 753 3.95 -21.88 17.04
C TRP A 753 3.21 -23.07 16.43
N ALA A 754 3.56 -23.47 15.20
CA ALA A 754 2.96 -24.66 14.56
C ALA A 754 3.22 -25.93 15.38
N MET A 755 4.41 -26.12 15.94
CA MET A 755 4.74 -27.21 16.85
C MET A 755 3.90 -27.17 18.14
N TYR A 756 3.70 -25.99 18.73
CA TYR A 756 2.89 -25.80 19.93
C TYR A 756 1.41 -26.21 19.69
N ASN A 757 0.87 -25.87 18.52
CA ASN A 757 -0.52 -26.18 18.18
C ASN A 757 -0.81 -27.69 18.12
N THR A 758 0.20 -28.57 17.92
CA THR A 758 0.01 -30.02 17.95
C THR A 758 -0.39 -30.55 19.31
N GLY A 759 -0.09 -29.82 20.40
CA GLY A 759 -0.22 -30.30 21.77
C GLY A 759 0.76 -31.40 22.18
N ASP A 760 1.63 -31.84 21.26
CA ASP A 760 2.64 -32.91 21.51
C ASP A 760 3.92 -32.36 22.15
N GLY A 761 3.80 -31.97 23.40
CA GLY A 761 4.94 -31.49 24.18
C GLY A 761 6.04 -32.55 24.43
N ALA A 762 5.73 -33.83 24.24
CA ALA A 762 6.71 -34.90 24.37
C ALA A 762 7.71 -34.89 23.19
N THR A 763 7.20 -34.69 22.01
CA THR A 763 8.01 -34.65 20.78
C THR A 763 8.65 -33.28 20.59
N TYR A 764 7.88 -32.19 20.59
CA TYR A 764 8.34 -30.86 20.18
C TYR A 764 8.72 -29.91 21.33
N GLY A 765 8.37 -30.24 22.58
CA GLY A 765 8.54 -29.33 23.73
C GLY A 765 9.96 -28.81 23.94
N ARG A 766 10.97 -29.64 23.66
CA ARG A 766 12.38 -29.18 23.74
C ARG A 766 12.75 -28.21 22.62
N ALA A 767 12.27 -28.45 21.40
CA ALA A 767 12.50 -27.56 20.26
C ALA A 767 11.85 -26.22 20.52
N ILE A 768 10.58 -26.19 20.95
CA ILE A 768 9.83 -24.98 21.31
C ILE A 768 10.58 -24.19 22.41
N THR A 769 11.02 -24.87 23.48
CA THR A 769 11.74 -24.20 24.59
C THR A 769 13.01 -23.52 24.12
N ARG A 770 13.83 -24.21 23.29
CA ARG A 770 15.07 -23.65 22.72
C ARG A 770 14.79 -22.46 21.82
N ALA A 771 13.81 -22.58 20.92
CA ALA A 771 13.37 -21.51 20.03
C ALA A 771 12.95 -20.26 20.83
N THR A 772 12.09 -20.44 21.83
CA THR A 772 11.59 -19.33 22.64
C THR A 772 12.71 -18.64 23.42
N ASN A 773 13.62 -19.40 24.00
CA ASN A 773 14.77 -18.85 24.73
C ASN A 773 15.69 -18.05 23.80
N TRP A 774 15.92 -18.55 22.57
CA TRP A 774 16.73 -17.86 21.58
C TRP A 774 16.04 -16.57 21.12
N LEU A 775 14.74 -16.63 20.77
CA LEU A 775 13.95 -15.46 20.36
C LEU A 775 13.91 -14.36 21.42
N VAL A 776 13.65 -14.73 22.69
CA VAL A 776 13.62 -13.78 23.81
C VAL A 776 15.00 -13.16 24.04
N GLY A 777 16.08 -13.95 23.86
CA GLY A 777 17.46 -13.49 23.99
C GLY A 777 17.89 -12.52 22.89
N MET A 778 17.26 -12.58 21.71
CA MET A 778 17.55 -11.71 20.56
C MET A 778 16.81 -10.37 20.59
N GLN A 779 16.05 -10.06 21.65
CA GLN A 779 15.32 -8.79 21.73
C GLN A 779 16.27 -7.60 21.71
N SER A 780 16.03 -6.66 20.79
CA SER A 780 16.78 -5.41 20.69
C SER A 780 16.53 -4.49 21.89
N SER A 781 17.46 -3.58 22.16
CA SER A 781 17.42 -2.65 23.30
C SER A 781 16.19 -1.73 23.30
N ASN A 782 15.61 -1.43 22.12
CA ASN A 782 14.39 -0.64 21.97
C ASN A 782 13.10 -1.44 22.23
N GLY A 783 13.20 -2.74 22.51
CA GLY A 783 12.09 -3.65 22.77
C GLY A 783 11.56 -4.40 21.55
N GLY A 784 11.92 -4.01 20.34
CA GLY A 784 11.51 -4.69 19.10
C GLY A 784 12.39 -5.89 18.75
N ILE A 785 11.97 -6.62 17.73
CA ILE A 785 12.67 -7.78 17.16
C ILE A 785 12.92 -7.52 15.67
N ALA A 786 14.17 -7.73 15.23
CA ALA A 786 14.55 -7.74 13.83
C ALA A 786 14.49 -9.15 13.25
N ALA A 787 14.72 -9.32 11.95
CA ALA A 787 14.64 -10.65 11.33
C ALA A 787 15.86 -11.54 11.67
N PHE A 788 17.07 -10.97 11.78
CA PHE A 788 18.32 -11.76 11.96
C PHE A 788 19.26 -11.19 13.02
N ASP A 789 19.37 -9.86 13.11
CA ASP A 789 20.36 -9.19 13.96
C ASP A 789 19.67 -8.44 15.11
N SER A 790 20.26 -8.34 16.29
CA SER A 790 19.80 -7.44 17.35
C SER A 790 20.51 -6.09 17.26
N ASP A 791 19.80 -4.99 17.60
CA ASP A 791 20.34 -3.61 17.63
C ASP A 791 21.04 -3.14 16.33
N ASN A 792 20.69 -3.71 15.19
CA ASN A 792 21.25 -3.34 13.88
C ASN A 792 20.51 -2.13 13.26
N ASN A 793 20.62 -0.96 13.90
CA ASN A 793 19.87 0.26 13.61
C ASN A 793 20.75 1.50 13.39
N HIS A 794 21.95 1.32 12.86
CA HIS A 794 22.97 2.37 12.65
C HIS A 794 22.67 3.23 11.41
N GLU A 795 21.59 4.01 11.42
CA GLU A 795 21.02 4.76 10.27
C GLU A 795 22.03 5.64 9.50
N TYR A 796 23.11 6.13 10.14
CA TYR A 796 24.14 6.90 9.45
C TYR A 796 24.84 6.11 8.33
N LEU A 797 24.85 4.77 8.40
CA LEU A 797 25.43 3.90 7.37
C LEU A 797 24.60 3.92 6.07
N ASN A 798 23.30 4.19 6.14
CA ASN A 798 22.46 4.35 4.95
C ASN A 798 22.78 5.62 4.15
N GLN A 799 23.71 6.47 4.63
CA GLN A 799 24.13 7.69 3.94
C GLN A 799 25.47 7.57 3.19
N ILE A 800 26.16 6.43 3.32
CA ILE A 800 27.42 6.21 2.57
C ILE A 800 27.11 5.99 1.09
N PRO A 801 28.02 6.38 0.14
CA PRO A 801 27.76 6.27 -1.29
C PRO A 801 27.43 4.85 -1.78
N PHE A 802 27.90 3.82 -1.11
CA PHE A 802 27.57 2.42 -1.40
C PHE A 802 26.13 2.05 -0.99
N ALA A 803 25.53 2.77 -0.07
CA ALA A 803 24.21 2.54 0.47
C ALA A 803 23.10 3.29 -0.29
N ASP A 804 23.26 3.57 -1.57
CA ASP A 804 22.28 4.29 -2.39
C ASP A 804 20.92 3.57 -2.47
N HIS A 805 20.91 2.28 -2.17
CA HIS A 805 19.71 1.45 -2.06
C HIS A 805 19.03 1.47 -0.68
N GLY A 806 19.66 2.00 0.40
CA GLY A 806 19.05 2.15 1.73
C GLY A 806 18.73 0.83 2.46
N ALA A 807 19.40 -0.29 2.12
CA ALA A 807 19.09 -1.63 2.63
C ALA A 807 20.26 -2.28 3.42
N LEU A 808 21.13 -1.46 4.01
CA LEU A 808 22.31 -1.97 4.73
C LEU A 808 22.00 -2.55 6.11
N LEU A 809 20.85 -2.23 6.70
CA LEU A 809 20.53 -2.50 8.10
C LEU A 809 19.39 -3.50 8.24
N ASP A 810 19.35 -4.16 9.41
CA ASP A 810 18.25 -5.01 9.87
C ASP A 810 17.64 -4.44 11.17
N PRO A 811 16.86 -3.35 11.09
CA PRO A 811 16.24 -2.78 12.27
C PRO A 811 15.05 -3.63 12.74
N PRO A 812 14.71 -3.60 14.02
CA PRO A 812 13.47 -4.18 14.53
C PRO A 812 12.25 -3.67 13.79
N THR A 813 11.26 -4.55 13.60
CA THR A 813 10.02 -4.23 12.85
C THR A 813 8.77 -4.71 13.58
N ALA A 814 7.63 -4.09 13.31
CA ALA A 814 6.38 -4.40 14.01
C ALA A 814 5.87 -5.80 13.68
N ASP A 815 5.98 -6.23 12.42
CA ASP A 815 5.55 -7.54 11.94
C ASP A 815 6.31 -8.70 12.61
N VAL A 816 7.66 -8.69 12.60
CA VAL A 816 8.47 -9.73 13.25
C VAL A 816 8.29 -9.69 14.79
N THR A 817 8.29 -8.49 15.39
CA THR A 817 8.04 -8.33 16.84
C THR A 817 6.71 -8.94 17.24
N ALA A 818 5.65 -8.69 16.48
CA ALA A 818 4.31 -9.22 16.74
C ALA A 818 4.27 -10.74 16.62
N ARG A 819 4.96 -11.32 15.63
CA ARG A 819 4.99 -12.76 15.44
C ARG A 819 5.66 -13.49 16.60
N VAL A 820 6.79 -12.95 17.08
CA VAL A 820 7.46 -13.50 18.28
C VAL A 820 6.57 -13.35 19.52
N ILE A 821 5.88 -12.20 19.68
CA ILE A 821 4.91 -12.04 20.80
C ILE A 821 3.81 -13.10 20.71
N THR A 822 3.28 -13.40 19.52
CA THR A 822 2.25 -14.43 19.34
C THR A 822 2.68 -15.76 19.95
N LEU A 823 3.85 -16.26 19.61
CA LEU A 823 4.39 -17.49 20.18
C LEU A 823 4.57 -17.40 21.70
N VAL A 824 5.26 -16.35 22.17
CA VAL A 824 5.60 -16.20 23.60
C VAL A 824 4.35 -16.08 24.47
N ALA A 825 3.33 -15.39 23.96
CA ALA A 825 2.04 -15.25 24.65
C ALA A 825 1.28 -16.59 24.79
N LEU A 826 1.31 -17.43 23.76
CA LEU A 826 0.70 -18.76 23.79
C LEU A 826 1.33 -19.68 24.85
N LEU A 827 2.63 -19.57 25.04
CA LEU A 827 3.38 -20.39 26.00
C LEU A 827 3.14 -19.99 27.47
N LYS A 828 2.70 -18.76 27.74
CA LYS A 828 2.35 -18.22 29.08
C LYS A 828 3.44 -18.40 30.14
N ARG A 829 4.72 -18.30 29.74
CA ARG A 829 5.85 -18.45 30.68
C ARG A 829 6.02 -17.17 31.50
N PRO A 830 6.00 -17.25 32.86
CA PRO A 830 6.11 -16.05 33.71
C PRO A 830 7.43 -15.27 33.52
N GLU A 831 8.51 -15.96 33.21
CA GLU A 831 9.83 -15.37 32.98
C GLU A 831 9.90 -14.48 31.76
N ASP A 832 9.00 -14.63 30.79
CA ASP A 832 8.99 -13.84 29.55
C ASP A 832 8.20 -12.51 29.68
N ARG A 833 7.59 -12.26 30.83
CA ARG A 833 6.82 -11.04 31.05
C ARG A 833 7.61 -9.75 30.77
N PRO A 834 8.90 -9.59 31.19
CA PRO A 834 9.66 -8.38 30.86
C PRO A 834 9.92 -8.21 29.37
N PHE A 835 10.03 -9.31 28.63
CA PHE A 835 10.14 -9.30 27.17
C PHE A 835 8.85 -8.75 26.56
N ILE A 836 7.70 -9.30 26.94
CA ILE A 836 6.38 -8.89 26.43
C ILE A 836 6.13 -7.41 26.72
N GLU A 837 6.41 -6.92 27.93
CA GLU A 837 6.20 -5.52 28.31
C GLU A 837 7.00 -4.56 27.42
N ARG A 838 8.26 -4.86 27.12
CA ARG A 838 9.10 -4.03 26.23
C ARG A 838 8.64 -4.11 24.78
N ALA A 839 8.28 -5.30 24.29
CA ALA A 839 7.80 -5.51 22.94
C ALA A 839 6.46 -4.83 22.69
N MET A 840 5.54 -4.86 23.66
CA MET A 840 4.28 -4.12 23.59
C MET A 840 4.48 -2.61 23.59
N ALA A 841 5.42 -2.09 24.39
CA ALA A 841 5.78 -0.68 24.36
C ALA A 841 6.37 -0.27 22.98
N TYR A 842 7.12 -1.17 22.35
CA TYR A 842 7.63 -0.99 20.99
C TYR A 842 6.46 -0.91 20.00
N LEU A 843 5.54 -1.89 19.96
CA LEU A 843 4.42 -1.92 19.01
C LEU A 843 3.50 -0.70 19.13
N ARG A 844 3.23 -0.23 20.36
CA ARG A 844 2.43 0.99 20.56
C ARG A 844 3.09 2.24 20.02
N ARG A 845 4.41 2.32 20.06
CA ARG A 845 5.17 3.46 19.53
C ARG A 845 5.23 3.47 18.01
N GLU A 846 5.29 2.27 17.39
CA GLU A 846 5.42 2.12 15.95
C GLU A 846 4.06 2.19 15.22
N GLN A 847 2.94 2.37 15.93
CA GLN A 847 1.63 2.54 15.29
C GLN A 847 1.58 3.84 14.50
N GLU A 848 1.18 3.76 13.25
CA GLU A 848 0.97 4.92 12.38
C GLU A 848 -0.24 5.75 12.82
N ALA A 849 -0.31 6.99 12.34
CA ALA A 849 -1.39 7.92 12.72
C ALA A 849 -2.79 7.44 12.30
N ASP A 850 -2.90 6.65 11.24
CA ASP A 850 -4.14 6.04 10.76
C ASP A 850 -4.51 4.74 11.46
N GLY A 851 -3.73 4.31 12.45
CA GLY A 851 -3.94 3.10 13.22
C GLY A 851 -3.23 1.84 12.68
N SER A 852 -2.63 1.90 11.49
CA SER A 852 -1.92 0.78 10.87
C SER A 852 -0.51 0.59 11.44
N TRP A 853 0.17 -0.49 11.02
CA TRP A 853 1.60 -0.70 11.19
C TRP A 853 2.28 -1.00 9.87
N PHE A 854 3.47 -0.44 9.71
CA PHE A 854 4.34 -0.71 8.57
C PHE A 854 4.74 -2.18 8.53
N GLY A 855 4.52 -2.83 7.38
CA GLY A 855 4.96 -4.19 7.09
C GLY A 855 6.30 -4.19 6.38
N ARG A 856 7.35 -4.71 7.03
CA ARG A 856 8.68 -4.78 6.44
C ARG A 856 8.86 -6.00 5.54
N TRP A 857 8.27 -7.14 5.94
CA TRP A 857 8.47 -8.44 5.31
C TRP A 857 7.25 -8.94 4.50
N GLY A 858 6.20 -8.16 4.45
CA GLY A 858 5.01 -8.37 3.61
C GLY A 858 4.39 -7.03 3.21
N THR A 859 3.79 -6.95 2.04
CA THR A 859 3.20 -5.73 1.47
C THR A 859 1.85 -5.43 2.11
N ASN A 860 1.71 -4.32 2.70
CA ASN A 860 2.54 -3.43 3.48
C ASN A 860 1.84 -3.18 4.82
N TYR A 861 0.96 -2.17 4.89
CA TYR A 861 0.24 -1.82 6.12
C TYR A 861 -0.84 -2.83 6.52
N ILE A 862 -1.47 -3.51 5.54
CA ILE A 862 -2.40 -4.63 5.82
C ILE A 862 -1.67 -5.76 6.52
N TYR A 863 -0.48 -6.13 6.03
CA TYR A 863 0.36 -7.19 6.61
C TYR A 863 0.83 -6.86 8.03
N GLY A 864 1.40 -5.66 8.22
CA GLY A 864 1.86 -5.20 9.54
C GLY A 864 0.73 -5.14 10.55
N THR A 865 -0.42 -4.62 10.15
CA THR A 865 -1.60 -4.49 11.01
C THR A 865 -2.18 -5.86 11.40
N TRP A 866 -2.29 -6.79 10.44
CA TRP A 866 -2.68 -8.18 10.74
C TRP A 866 -1.76 -8.82 11.76
N SER A 867 -0.43 -8.73 11.55
CA SER A 867 0.57 -9.33 12.43
C SER A 867 0.40 -8.85 13.87
N VAL A 868 0.20 -7.54 14.07
CA VAL A 868 0.02 -6.98 15.42
C VAL A 868 -1.30 -7.42 16.05
N LEU A 869 -2.42 -7.41 15.31
CA LEU A 869 -3.72 -7.84 15.85
C LEU A 869 -3.70 -9.32 16.30
N MET A 870 -2.99 -10.21 15.58
CA MET A 870 -2.78 -11.60 15.99
C MET A 870 -2.01 -11.71 17.31
N ALA A 871 -0.99 -10.89 17.50
CA ALA A 871 -0.22 -10.85 18.75
C ALA A 871 -1.07 -10.38 19.94
N LEU A 872 -1.92 -9.37 19.73
CA LEU A 872 -2.82 -8.85 20.75
C LEU A 872 -3.89 -9.88 21.17
N GLU A 873 -4.42 -10.63 20.19
CA GLU A 873 -5.31 -11.76 20.47
C GLU A 873 -4.62 -12.84 21.33
N ALA A 874 -3.40 -13.24 20.96
CA ALA A 874 -2.64 -14.26 21.69
C ALA A 874 -2.34 -13.83 23.14
N LEU A 875 -2.11 -12.53 23.38
CA LEU A 875 -1.95 -11.94 24.70
C LEU A 875 -3.25 -11.88 25.50
N GLY A 876 -4.42 -11.94 24.85
CA GLY A 876 -5.72 -11.71 25.48
C GLY A 876 -5.92 -10.25 25.85
N GLU A 877 -5.39 -9.31 25.05
CA GLU A 877 -5.60 -7.86 25.24
C GLU A 877 -7.08 -7.50 25.09
N ASP A 878 -7.51 -6.45 25.78
CA ASP A 878 -8.83 -5.88 25.59
C ASP A 878 -8.90 -5.18 24.23
N MET A 879 -9.58 -5.81 23.28
CA MET A 879 -9.70 -5.34 21.91
C MET A 879 -10.52 -4.04 21.79
N SER A 880 -11.25 -3.63 22.83
CA SER A 880 -12.02 -2.37 22.81
C SER A 880 -11.16 -1.11 23.03
N GLN A 881 -9.87 -1.26 23.29
CA GLN A 881 -8.96 -0.11 23.47
C GLN A 881 -8.89 0.74 22.20
N ASP A 882 -8.94 2.06 22.31
CA ASP A 882 -8.98 3.02 21.19
C ASP A 882 -7.88 2.81 20.14
N TRP A 883 -6.65 2.52 20.58
CA TRP A 883 -5.53 2.32 19.66
C TRP A 883 -5.68 1.02 18.84
N ILE A 884 -6.33 -0.01 19.39
CA ILE A 884 -6.63 -1.26 18.69
C ILE A 884 -7.80 -1.04 17.73
N GLN A 885 -8.84 -0.32 18.20
CA GLN A 885 -10.00 -0.01 17.37
C GLN A 885 -9.63 0.88 16.16
N ARG A 886 -8.61 1.73 16.26
CA ARG A 886 -8.07 2.43 15.08
C ARG A 886 -7.52 1.47 14.03
N ALA A 887 -6.84 0.41 14.44
CA ALA A 887 -6.35 -0.62 13.51
C ALA A 887 -7.48 -1.40 12.84
N VAL A 888 -8.53 -1.72 13.59
CA VAL A 888 -9.76 -2.34 13.05
C VAL A 888 -10.42 -1.41 12.03
N ALA A 889 -10.56 -0.13 12.36
CA ALA A 889 -11.12 0.87 11.48
C ALA A 889 -10.27 1.05 10.21
N TYR A 890 -8.93 1.03 10.33
CA TYR A 890 -8.03 1.04 9.19
C TYR A 890 -8.30 -0.14 8.25
N LEU A 891 -8.31 -1.37 8.75
CA LEU A 891 -8.58 -2.56 7.91
C LEU A 891 -9.96 -2.49 7.25
N LYS A 892 -11.00 -2.12 7.99
CA LYS A 892 -12.35 -1.94 7.43
C LYS A 892 -12.38 -0.85 6.35
N GLY A 893 -11.67 0.26 6.58
CA GLY A 893 -11.56 1.37 5.62
C GLY A 893 -10.78 1.05 4.35
N MET A 894 -9.89 0.05 4.41
CA MET A 894 -9.12 -0.44 3.26
C MET A 894 -9.89 -1.48 2.43
N GLN A 895 -11.02 -1.99 2.93
CA GLN A 895 -11.82 -2.96 2.18
C GLN A 895 -12.33 -2.35 0.89
N ARG A 896 -12.12 -3.04 -0.19
CA ARG A 896 -12.60 -2.66 -1.51
C ARG A 896 -14.10 -2.98 -1.64
N ILE A 897 -14.67 -2.37 -2.66
CA ILE A 897 -16.09 -2.48 -2.96
C ILE A 897 -16.51 -3.92 -3.28
N ASP A 898 -15.64 -4.69 -3.92
CA ASP A 898 -15.86 -6.12 -4.23
C ASP A 898 -15.70 -7.04 -3.01
N GLY A 899 -15.33 -6.51 -1.87
CA GLY A 899 -15.10 -7.27 -0.64
C GLY A 899 -13.64 -7.66 -0.41
N SER A 900 -12.76 -7.47 -1.40
CA SER A 900 -11.34 -7.76 -1.30
C SER A 900 -10.57 -6.68 -0.53
N TRP A 901 -9.31 -6.98 -0.25
CA TRP A 901 -8.29 -6.02 0.16
C TRP A 901 -7.07 -6.12 -0.76
N GLY A 902 -6.36 -5.00 -0.87
CA GLY A 902 -5.11 -4.97 -1.60
C GLY A 902 -4.44 -3.62 -1.59
N GLU A 903 -3.14 -3.67 -1.59
CA GLU A 903 -2.24 -2.54 -1.80
C GLU A 903 -1.01 -3.02 -2.56
N ASP A 904 -0.48 -2.21 -3.48
CA ASP A 904 0.71 -2.59 -4.21
C ASP A 904 1.99 -2.10 -3.53
N ASN A 905 3.12 -2.56 -4.06
CA ASN A 905 4.43 -2.20 -3.53
C ASN A 905 4.81 -0.72 -3.69
N GLY A 906 4.02 0.06 -4.41
CA GLY A 906 4.13 1.52 -4.46
C GLY A 906 3.82 2.19 -3.13
N SER A 907 3.13 1.51 -2.21
CA SER A 907 2.85 1.98 -0.84
C SER A 907 4.12 2.26 -0.02
N TYR A 908 5.26 1.64 -0.37
CA TYR A 908 6.55 1.89 0.30
C TYR A 908 7.20 3.25 -0.02
N TRP A 909 6.69 4.01 -1.00
CA TRP A 909 7.20 5.36 -1.29
C TRP A 909 6.48 6.42 -0.45
N GLN A 910 7.18 7.52 -0.15
CA GLN A 910 6.64 8.70 0.50
C GLN A 910 6.68 9.91 -0.47
N PRO A 911 5.57 10.43 -0.94
CA PRO A 911 4.20 9.90 -0.78
C PRO A 911 4.01 8.56 -1.54
N PRO A 912 3.05 7.74 -1.14
CA PRO A 912 2.78 6.47 -1.81
C PRO A 912 2.56 6.64 -3.32
N ARG A 913 3.12 5.72 -4.11
CA ARG A 913 3.01 5.73 -5.59
C ARG A 913 2.16 4.57 -6.11
N GLY A 914 1.60 3.78 -5.20
CA GLY A 914 0.90 2.56 -5.52
C GLY A 914 -0.34 2.75 -6.40
N ARG A 915 -0.74 1.67 -7.06
CA ARG A 915 -2.02 1.54 -7.74
C ARG A 915 -3.12 1.43 -6.68
N SER A 916 -4.29 1.98 -6.99
CA SER A 916 -5.44 1.94 -6.09
C SER A 916 -6.46 0.85 -6.46
N ASP A 917 -6.18 0.08 -7.52
CA ASP A 917 -7.06 -0.96 -8.07
C ASP A 917 -6.59 -2.40 -7.73
N VAL A 918 -5.64 -2.55 -6.81
CA VAL A 918 -5.08 -3.84 -6.43
C VAL A 918 -6.04 -4.60 -5.54
N ALA A 919 -6.34 -5.84 -5.91
CA ALA A 919 -7.06 -6.82 -5.11
C ALA A 919 -6.27 -8.13 -5.14
N THR A 920 -5.94 -8.69 -3.98
CA THR A 920 -5.16 -9.91 -3.89
C THR A 920 -5.76 -10.89 -2.89
N SER A 921 -5.59 -12.17 -3.13
CA SER A 921 -6.10 -13.22 -2.27
C SER A 921 -5.38 -13.25 -0.91
N PHE A 922 -4.05 -13.05 -0.93
CA PHE A 922 -3.25 -13.08 0.29
C PHE A 922 -3.47 -11.85 1.19
N GLN A 923 -3.63 -10.63 0.63
CA GLN A 923 -3.93 -9.43 1.46
C GLN A 923 -5.38 -9.44 1.96
N THR A 924 -6.32 -9.95 1.16
CA THR A 924 -7.70 -10.20 1.62
C THR A 924 -7.69 -11.18 2.80
N ALA A 925 -6.91 -12.25 2.71
CA ALA A 925 -6.74 -13.20 3.81
C ALA A 925 -6.13 -12.55 5.06
N TRP A 926 -5.06 -11.75 4.92
CA TRP A 926 -4.44 -11.05 6.04
C TRP A 926 -5.41 -10.08 6.73
N ALA A 927 -6.15 -9.28 5.95
CA ALA A 927 -7.14 -8.37 6.51
C ALA A 927 -8.24 -9.12 7.28
N MET A 928 -8.76 -10.22 6.71
CA MET A 928 -9.74 -11.07 7.39
C MET A 928 -9.19 -11.68 8.68
N LEU A 929 -7.97 -12.24 8.66
CA LEU A 929 -7.31 -12.80 9.84
C LEU A 929 -7.11 -11.73 10.92
N GLY A 930 -6.71 -10.51 10.54
CA GLY A 930 -6.57 -9.38 11.47
C GLY A 930 -7.89 -8.96 12.10
N LEU A 931 -8.94 -8.82 11.31
CA LEU A 931 -10.28 -8.49 11.82
C LEU A 931 -10.82 -9.58 12.76
N MET A 932 -10.65 -10.85 12.38
CA MET A 932 -11.06 -11.98 13.24
C MET A 932 -10.26 -12.03 14.55
N ALA A 933 -8.97 -11.75 14.51
CA ALA A 933 -8.14 -11.63 15.71
C ALA A 933 -8.58 -10.49 16.63
N ALA A 934 -9.06 -9.38 16.08
CA ALA A 934 -9.64 -8.27 16.83
C ALA A 934 -11.05 -8.56 17.40
N GLY A 935 -11.55 -9.79 17.26
CA GLY A 935 -12.85 -10.21 17.81
C GLY A 935 -14.04 -9.95 16.88
N GLU A 936 -13.81 -9.43 15.68
CA GLU A 936 -14.85 -9.29 14.67
C GLU A 936 -15.30 -10.68 14.21
N ARG A 937 -16.62 -10.95 14.23
CA ARG A 937 -17.14 -12.26 13.84
C ARG A 937 -18.21 -12.15 12.76
N ASN A 938 -19.37 -11.65 13.10
CA ASN A 938 -20.54 -11.59 12.22
C ASN A 938 -20.62 -10.23 11.48
N THR A 939 -19.54 -9.80 10.85
CA THR A 939 -19.51 -8.51 10.15
C THR A 939 -19.67 -8.68 8.65
N VAL A 940 -20.32 -7.69 8.03
CA VAL A 940 -20.45 -7.61 6.57
C VAL A 940 -19.09 -7.62 5.89
N ALA A 941 -18.08 -7.01 6.51
CA ALA A 941 -16.73 -6.97 5.97
C ALA A 941 -16.13 -8.37 5.81
N LEU A 942 -16.22 -9.22 6.84
CA LEU A 942 -15.73 -10.60 6.79
C LEU A 942 -16.53 -11.46 5.81
N ALA A 943 -17.87 -11.36 5.80
CA ALA A 943 -18.70 -12.10 4.87
C ALA A 943 -18.39 -11.77 3.41
N ARG A 944 -18.15 -10.47 3.09
CA ARG A 944 -17.77 -10.04 1.75
C ARG A 944 -16.35 -10.49 1.36
N GLY A 945 -15.40 -10.45 2.28
CA GLY A 945 -14.05 -10.96 2.05
C GLY A 945 -14.03 -12.45 1.78
N ALA A 946 -14.78 -13.23 2.56
CA ALA A 946 -14.94 -14.66 2.35
C ALA A 946 -15.62 -14.96 1.00
N GLY A 947 -16.69 -14.24 0.66
CA GLY A 947 -17.36 -14.35 -0.64
C GLY A 947 -16.39 -14.09 -1.80
N TRP A 948 -15.64 -13.01 -1.74
CA TRP A 948 -14.64 -12.69 -2.77
C TRP A 948 -13.56 -13.78 -2.91
N LEU A 949 -13.03 -14.31 -1.79
CA LEU A 949 -12.06 -15.40 -1.85
C LEU A 949 -12.65 -16.65 -2.49
N ILE A 950 -13.91 -17.00 -2.21
CA ILE A 950 -14.56 -18.14 -2.81
C ILE A 950 -14.74 -17.94 -4.32
N GLU A 951 -15.18 -16.77 -4.76
CA GLU A 951 -15.37 -16.44 -6.17
C GLU A 951 -14.06 -16.35 -6.96
N ALA A 952 -12.99 -15.88 -6.33
CA ALA A 952 -11.67 -15.72 -6.94
C ALA A 952 -10.85 -17.01 -6.98
N GLN A 953 -11.30 -18.11 -6.34
CA GLN A 953 -10.60 -19.37 -6.31
C GLN A 953 -10.59 -20.04 -7.71
N GLY A 954 -9.43 -20.48 -8.18
CA GLY A 954 -9.28 -21.21 -9.43
C GLY A 954 -9.83 -22.64 -9.35
N GLU A 955 -10.11 -23.23 -10.52
CA GLU A 955 -10.57 -24.64 -10.64
C GLU A 955 -9.55 -25.63 -10.04
N ASP A 956 -8.29 -25.24 -9.94
CA ASP A 956 -7.22 -26.03 -9.33
C ASP A 956 -7.18 -25.94 -7.79
N GLY A 957 -8.14 -25.28 -7.19
CA GLY A 957 -8.26 -25.06 -5.75
C GLY A 957 -7.35 -23.96 -5.18
N ALA A 958 -6.65 -23.22 -6.05
CA ALA A 958 -5.69 -22.20 -5.65
C ALA A 958 -6.11 -20.80 -6.12
N TRP A 959 -5.35 -19.77 -5.71
CA TRP A 959 -5.49 -18.39 -6.19
C TRP A 959 -4.26 -17.98 -6.98
N HIS A 960 -4.43 -17.06 -7.94
CA HIS A 960 -3.40 -16.68 -8.90
C HIS A 960 -3.29 -15.16 -9.01
N ASP A 961 -2.66 -14.54 -8.04
CA ASP A 961 -2.42 -13.09 -8.04
C ASP A 961 -1.15 -12.76 -8.83
N PRO A 962 -1.14 -11.73 -9.69
CA PRO A 962 0.07 -11.30 -10.39
C PRO A 962 1.02 -10.48 -9.49
N GLU A 963 0.53 -9.89 -8.42
CA GLU A 963 1.24 -8.96 -7.56
C GLU A 963 2.38 -9.60 -6.77
N HIS A 964 3.43 -8.79 -6.51
CA HIS A 964 4.50 -9.15 -5.59
C HIS A 964 4.01 -9.04 -4.14
N THR A 965 4.37 -10.03 -3.33
CA THR A 965 3.80 -10.24 -1.99
C THR A 965 4.57 -9.53 -0.89
N ALA A 966 5.84 -9.22 -1.13
CA ALA A 966 6.74 -8.70 -0.11
C ALA A 966 7.89 -7.90 -0.72
N PRO A 967 8.49 -6.95 0.01
CA PRO A 967 9.80 -6.44 -0.35
C PRO A 967 10.90 -7.35 0.20
N GLY A 968 11.88 -7.72 -0.60
CA GLY A 968 13.18 -8.08 -0.08
C GLY A 968 13.82 -6.86 0.57
N PHE A 969 13.82 -5.74 -0.18
CA PHE A 969 14.21 -4.41 0.33
C PHE A 969 13.23 -3.36 -0.18
N PRO A 970 12.48 -2.65 0.69
CA PRO A 970 11.54 -1.62 0.29
C PRO A 970 12.16 -0.62 -0.70
N ARG A 971 11.49 -0.36 -1.81
CA ARG A 971 11.88 0.55 -2.90
C ARG A 971 13.07 0.09 -3.77
N VAL A 972 13.64 -1.08 -3.51
CA VAL A 972 14.87 -1.55 -4.17
C VAL A 972 14.71 -2.91 -4.79
N PHE A 973 14.01 -3.84 -4.11
CA PHE A 973 13.92 -5.22 -4.49
C PHE A 973 12.66 -5.87 -3.91
N TYR A 974 11.88 -6.54 -4.74
CA TYR A 974 10.61 -7.11 -4.36
C TYR A 974 10.52 -8.58 -4.72
N LEU A 975 9.74 -9.31 -3.93
CA LEU A 975 9.55 -10.75 -4.01
C LEU A 975 8.08 -11.10 -4.21
N LYS A 976 7.84 -12.16 -4.95
CA LYS A 976 6.56 -12.83 -5.05
C LYS A 976 6.72 -14.25 -4.55
N TYR A 977 6.23 -14.49 -3.34
CA TYR A 977 6.12 -15.84 -2.78
C TYR A 977 4.88 -16.51 -3.33
N HIS A 978 5.04 -17.47 -4.23
CA HIS A 978 3.90 -18.18 -4.85
C HIS A 978 3.11 -19.04 -3.84
N GLY A 979 3.71 -19.40 -2.70
CA GLY A 979 3.03 -20.07 -1.60
C GLY A 979 1.97 -19.23 -0.90
N TYR A 980 2.11 -17.88 -0.88
CA TYR A 980 1.18 -16.99 -0.18
C TYR A 980 -0.26 -17.12 -0.67
N THR A 981 -0.45 -17.37 -1.96
CA THR A 981 -1.75 -17.62 -2.56
C THR A 981 -2.24 -19.07 -2.35
N ARG A 982 -1.47 -19.93 -1.67
CA ARG A 982 -1.85 -21.30 -1.32
C ARG A 982 -2.36 -21.38 0.10
N TYR A 983 -1.59 -20.89 1.06
CA TYR A 983 -1.88 -21.12 2.48
C TYR A 983 -2.64 -19.97 3.15
N PHE A 984 -2.44 -18.69 2.82
CA PHE A 984 -3.16 -17.61 3.52
C PHE A 984 -4.67 -17.58 3.26
N PRO A 985 -5.15 -17.71 1.99
CA PRO A 985 -6.59 -17.77 1.75
C PRO A 985 -7.25 -18.99 2.43
N LEU A 986 -6.59 -20.15 2.37
CA LEU A 986 -7.05 -21.35 3.10
C LEU A 986 -7.15 -21.07 4.59
N TRP A 987 -6.12 -20.50 5.20
CA TRP A 987 -6.10 -20.16 6.61
C TRP A 987 -7.25 -19.22 7.00
N ALA A 988 -7.45 -18.14 6.23
CA ALA A 988 -8.51 -17.17 6.49
C ALA A 988 -9.92 -17.76 6.38
N LEU A 989 -10.20 -18.53 5.31
CA LEU A 989 -11.50 -19.17 5.11
C LEU A 989 -11.78 -20.23 6.19
N ALA A 990 -10.77 -21.03 6.55
CA ALA A 990 -10.89 -22.04 7.58
C ALA A 990 -11.15 -21.42 8.97
N ARG A 991 -10.41 -20.35 9.31
CA ARG A 991 -10.65 -19.61 10.56
C ARG A 991 -12.02 -18.95 10.58
N TYR A 992 -12.46 -18.39 9.47
CA TYR A 992 -13.81 -17.83 9.34
C TYR A 992 -14.87 -18.89 9.59
N ARG A 993 -14.76 -20.10 9.00
CA ARG A 993 -15.63 -21.25 9.26
C ARG A 993 -15.61 -21.63 10.75
N ASN A 994 -14.44 -21.80 11.35
CA ASN A 994 -14.28 -22.28 12.73
C ASN A 994 -14.88 -21.31 13.76
N LEU A 995 -14.89 -20.01 13.49
CA LEU A 995 -15.50 -18.99 14.35
C LEU A 995 -17.04 -18.95 14.26
N HIS A 996 -17.64 -19.45 13.17
CA HIS A 996 -19.08 -19.38 12.92
C HIS A 996 -19.80 -20.74 13.11
N GLY A 997 -19.06 -21.86 13.24
CA GLY A 997 -19.59 -23.21 13.15
C GLY A 997 -19.92 -23.63 11.71
N GLU A 998 -20.24 -24.94 11.50
CA GLU A 998 -20.59 -25.43 10.16
C GLU A 998 -21.92 -24.82 9.67
N PRO A 999 -22.02 -24.46 8.35
CA PRO A 999 -23.26 -23.98 7.77
C PRO A 999 -24.36 -25.08 7.89
N ALA A 1000 -25.58 -24.66 8.14
CA ALA A 1000 -26.73 -25.58 8.32
C ALA A 1000 -27.10 -26.41 7.06
N GLU A 1001 -26.46 -26.15 5.90
CA GLU A 1001 -26.73 -26.87 4.63
C GLU A 1001 -26.08 -28.25 4.55
N ASP A 1002 -24.94 -28.51 5.22
CA ASP A 1002 -24.29 -29.83 5.19
C ASP A 1002 -24.93 -30.87 6.12
N ALA A 1003 -25.75 -30.43 7.09
CA ALA A 1003 -26.49 -31.31 7.97
C ALA A 1003 -27.69 -32.02 7.27
N ALA A 1004 -28.13 -31.52 6.12
CA ALA A 1004 -29.26 -32.11 5.38
C ALA A 1004 -28.89 -33.24 4.43
N ILE A 1005 -27.59 -33.33 4.03
CA ILE A 1005 -27.10 -34.34 3.09
C ILE A 1005 -26.65 -35.63 3.82
N SER A 1006 -26.34 -35.58 5.12
CA SER A 1006 -25.92 -36.75 5.89
C SER A 1006 -27.09 -37.50 6.55
N ALA A 1007 -28.36 -37.07 6.37
CA ALA A 1007 -29.56 -37.69 6.91
C ALA A 1007 -30.48 -38.28 5.82
N GLY A 1008 -29.99 -38.51 4.60
CA GLY A 1008 -30.74 -39.11 3.50
C GLY A 1008 -30.25 -40.52 3.10
#